data_96b788b9dfbb38672604b2af9aac58d5
#
_entry.id   96b788b9dfbb38672604b2af9aac58d5
#
_cell.length_a   1.000
_cell.length_b   1.000
_cell.length_c   1.000
_cell.angle_alpha   90.00
_cell.angle_beta   90.00
_cell.angle_gamma   90.00
#
_symmetry.space_group_name_H-M   'P 1'
#
loop_
_entity.id
_entity.type
_entity.pdbx_description
1 polymer ?
#
loop_
_entity_poly.entity_id
_entity_poly.type
_entity_poly.pdbx_seq_one_letter_code
_entity_poly.pdbx_strand_id
1 'polypeptide(L)'
;MFNNIIYIIIVLVVFNFNYPGEGLLKSPLTTMLALFLLWLNFSIYCRYRFAKLSGASRGSSPSLAQSQISSAYQLLVTRLSILSIVMFALCVYLLNLKYWLLQIPGFNTFSILPGAAAIAIYFAFLATIWYYGYPVHYAFSHSPERRRSYVGSNIKLNLPILFPWASLTMCYDGITLVSWPSLKKVFESQMGQFAFFAFFLVLLVIFLPPFVKYFWGCSPLPDTEKKQSIVGFLRSAGFKYRDLLRWPILEGRMLTAGVMGLLPRLRYILVTDSLVDILTEEELHAVMAHEVAHVRYRHMLFYVLFLLGYMALTFGLFDVFFYAMLALPWLFGLLGSQQEFQTGIFYLLLSLPFILSIILYFRYIMGFFMRNFERQADLYSVRIIGRPDPIVMSLEKIAQVSGQSRHQPSWHHFSIAERVEFLWRSWQKPELVKRHTRRLSLALTVFFVLVLSLGYALNFGSIKVSLEHRALESILNRQLAGSSEKAQIYRALAALYHQTENLARAKWAYENIIILHPDDGVALNNLAWILATAEDRALRDYPRALSLAQRAVGITRSPTFLDTLAEAYYVNGYYEDAVVTIQEALDTASDNKRYLKRQLERFRKGMGLRGTESNLFYHHSMLDPLLLSSIRSRLSNSLIQVPRPQA
;
A
#
# COMPACT_ATOMS: atom_id res chain seq x y z
N MET A 1 15.24 -6.90 15.07
CA MET A 1 13.83 -7.27 14.87
C MET A 1 13.09 -6.23 14.01
N PHE A 2 12.92 -4.98 14.44
CA PHE A 2 12.11 -3.97 13.73
C PHE A 2 12.56 -3.67 12.30
N ASN A 3 13.86 -3.67 11.99
CA ASN A 3 14.32 -3.50 10.60
C ASN A 3 13.82 -4.65 9.70
N ASN A 4 13.71 -5.86 10.22
CA ASN A 4 13.27 -7.03 9.46
C ASN A 4 11.80 -6.93 9.06
N ILE A 5 10.95 -6.19 9.81
CA ILE A 5 9.57 -5.90 9.42
C ILE A 5 9.55 -5.15 8.08
N ILE A 6 10.35 -4.07 8.00
CA ILE A 6 10.46 -3.27 6.77
C ILE A 6 11.03 -4.11 5.64
N TYR A 7 12.05 -4.91 5.89
CA TYR A 7 12.69 -5.77 4.89
C TYR A 7 11.74 -6.82 4.34
N ILE A 8 10.96 -7.48 5.20
CA ILE A 8 9.95 -8.47 4.78
C ILE A 8 8.84 -7.81 3.97
N ILE A 9 8.37 -6.62 4.36
CA ILE A 9 7.37 -5.88 3.57
C ILE A 9 7.92 -5.54 2.19
N ILE A 10 9.18 -5.08 2.08
CA ILE A 10 9.83 -4.79 0.79
C ILE A 10 9.92 -6.06 -0.06
N VAL A 11 10.31 -7.19 0.52
CA VAL A 11 10.39 -8.48 -0.17
C VAL A 11 9.04 -8.91 -0.71
N LEU A 12 7.96 -8.73 0.06
CA LEU A 12 6.60 -9.00 -0.38
C LEU A 12 6.18 -8.08 -1.52
N VAL A 13 6.51 -6.79 -1.45
CA VAL A 13 6.24 -5.84 -2.54
C VAL A 13 7.00 -6.24 -3.81
N VAL A 14 8.30 -6.52 -3.70
CA VAL A 14 9.13 -6.98 -4.83
C VAL A 14 8.53 -8.22 -5.50
N PHE A 15 8.08 -9.19 -4.72
CA PHE A 15 7.49 -10.43 -5.25
C PHE A 15 6.11 -10.20 -5.88
N ASN A 16 5.23 -9.44 -5.21
CA ASN A 16 3.87 -9.25 -5.69
C ASN A 16 3.79 -8.35 -6.94
N PHE A 17 4.65 -7.33 -7.04
CA PHE A 17 4.71 -6.45 -8.20
C PHE A 17 5.37 -7.10 -9.42
N ASN A 18 6.03 -8.25 -9.31
CA ASN A 18 6.63 -8.89 -10.45
C ASN A 18 5.58 -9.50 -11.40
N TYR A 19 5.75 -9.24 -12.71
CA TYR A 19 4.98 -9.90 -13.77
C TYR A 19 5.52 -11.31 -13.99
N PRO A 20 4.68 -12.37 -13.96
CA PRO A 20 5.13 -13.74 -14.11
C PRO A 20 5.23 -14.16 -15.59
N GLY A 21 6.01 -13.43 -16.39
CA GLY A 21 6.31 -13.77 -17.76
C GLY A 21 7.45 -14.79 -17.91
N GLU A 22 7.67 -15.34 -19.11
CA GLU A 22 8.83 -16.20 -19.39
C GLU A 22 10.13 -15.42 -19.17
N GLY A 23 11.04 -15.98 -18.38
CA GLY A 23 12.29 -15.34 -18.04
C GLY A 23 13.38 -15.45 -19.11
N LEU A 24 14.52 -14.84 -18.81
CA LEU A 24 15.75 -14.99 -19.62
C LEU A 24 16.17 -16.46 -19.75
N LEU A 25 15.89 -17.26 -18.70
CA LEU A 25 16.20 -18.69 -18.66
C LEU A 25 14.96 -19.51 -18.97
N LYS A 26 14.96 -20.22 -20.09
CA LYS A 26 13.80 -21.01 -20.56
C LYS A 26 13.68 -22.42 -19.95
N SER A 27 14.61 -22.81 -19.08
CA SER A 27 14.61 -24.14 -18.45
C SER A 27 14.54 -24.03 -16.94
N PRO A 28 13.68 -24.82 -16.25
CA PRO A 28 13.63 -24.85 -14.80
C PRO A 28 14.97 -25.26 -14.17
N LEU A 29 15.69 -26.19 -14.78
CA LEU A 29 16.99 -26.66 -14.29
C LEU A 29 18.05 -25.55 -14.32
N THR A 30 18.15 -24.79 -15.41
CA THR A 30 19.08 -23.65 -15.52
C THR A 30 18.73 -22.55 -14.55
N THR A 31 17.45 -22.30 -14.31
CA THR A 31 16.99 -21.32 -13.31
C THR A 31 17.32 -21.77 -11.89
N MET A 32 17.09 -23.03 -11.54
CA MET A 32 17.45 -23.58 -10.24
C MET A 32 18.98 -23.51 -10.00
N LEU A 33 19.77 -23.82 -11.03
CA LEU A 33 21.24 -23.69 -10.96
C LEU A 33 21.66 -22.23 -10.75
N ALA A 34 21.06 -21.30 -11.48
CA ALA A 34 21.35 -19.87 -11.34
C ALA A 34 20.94 -19.33 -9.94
N LEU A 35 19.80 -19.75 -9.41
CA LEU A 35 19.38 -19.43 -8.02
C LEU A 35 20.38 -19.97 -7.02
N PHE A 36 20.82 -21.22 -7.19
CA PHE A 36 21.82 -21.84 -6.32
C PHE A 36 23.17 -21.11 -6.40
N LEU A 37 23.65 -20.78 -7.59
CA LEU A 37 24.90 -20.03 -7.80
C LEU A 37 24.83 -18.64 -7.17
N LEU A 38 23.70 -17.95 -7.30
CA LEU A 38 23.46 -16.64 -6.69
C LEU A 38 23.54 -16.75 -5.15
N TRP A 39 22.86 -17.74 -4.57
CA TRP A 39 22.91 -18.00 -3.13
C TRP A 39 24.32 -18.42 -2.68
N LEU A 40 25.04 -19.24 -3.44
CA LEU A 40 26.40 -19.68 -3.14
C LEU A 40 27.38 -18.50 -3.11
N ASN A 41 27.32 -17.62 -4.13
CA ASN A 41 28.12 -16.39 -4.17
C ASN A 41 27.84 -15.49 -2.95
N PHE A 42 26.57 -15.28 -2.62
CA PHE A 42 26.18 -14.54 -1.42
C PHE A 42 26.72 -15.21 -0.14
N SER A 43 26.66 -16.54 -0.06
CA SER A 43 27.17 -17.34 1.07
C SER A 43 28.68 -17.19 1.23
N ILE A 44 29.45 -17.28 0.14
CA ILE A 44 30.91 -17.07 0.13
C ILE A 44 31.23 -15.64 0.60
N TYR A 45 30.49 -14.64 0.08
CA TYR A 45 30.66 -13.24 0.48
C TYR A 45 30.39 -13.02 1.97
N CYS A 46 29.31 -13.58 2.51
CA CYS A 46 29.00 -13.53 3.94
C CYS A 46 30.13 -14.14 4.78
N ARG A 47 30.58 -15.35 4.41
CA ARG A 47 31.71 -16.04 5.08
C ARG A 47 32.96 -15.17 5.12
N TYR A 48 33.34 -14.59 3.98
CA TYR A 48 34.53 -13.72 3.88
C TYR A 48 34.39 -12.49 4.79
N ARG A 49 33.26 -11.80 4.77
CA ARG A 49 33.04 -10.56 5.53
C ARG A 49 33.05 -10.81 7.04
N PHE A 50 32.42 -11.89 7.52
CA PHE A 50 32.43 -12.26 8.94
C PHE A 50 33.78 -12.79 9.38
N ALA A 51 34.50 -13.55 8.57
CA ALA A 51 35.87 -13.99 8.87
C ALA A 51 36.83 -12.80 9.02
N LYS A 52 36.73 -11.78 8.12
CA LYS A 52 37.51 -10.55 8.24
C LYS A 52 37.22 -9.79 9.52
N LEU A 53 35.93 -9.71 9.94
CA LEU A 53 35.54 -9.05 11.18
C LEU A 53 36.08 -9.83 12.41
N SER A 54 36.00 -11.15 12.40
CA SER A 54 36.54 -12.01 13.46
C SER A 54 38.07 -11.91 13.58
N GLY A 55 38.79 -11.76 12.46
CA GLY A 55 40.23 -11.53 12.47
C GLY A 55 40.66 -10.20 13.10
N ALA A 56 39.93 -9.14 12.78
CA ALA A 56 40.19 -7.80 13.33
C ALA A 56 39.96 -7.71 14.85
N SER A 57 39.13 -8.58 15.42
CA SER A 57 38.80 -8.59 16.85
C SER A 57 39.88 -9.16 17.76
N ARG A 58 40.84 -9.91 17.21
CA ARG A 58 41.89 -10.63 18.00
C ARG A 58 43.04 -9.73 18.47
N GLY A 59 43.10 -8.48 18.01
CA GLY A 59 44.22 -7.54 18.30
C GLY A 59 43.91 -6.41 19.27
N SER A 60 42.73 -6.33 19.89
CA SER A 60 42.26 -5.17 20.67
C SER A 60 42.11 -5.50 22.18
N SER A 61 42.27 -4.52 23.06
CA SER A 61 42.08 -4.65 24.53
C SER A 61 40.62 -5.02 24.89
N PRO A 62 40.38 -5.83 25.97
CA PRO A 62 39.13 -6.58 26.13
C PRO A 62 37.82 -5.78 26.26
N SER A 63 37.77 -4.65 26.94
CA SER A 63 36.51 -3.96 27.27
C SER A 63 36.03 -2.97 26.25
N LEU A 64 36.91 -2.19 25.62
CA LEU A 64 36.58 -1.29 24.50
C LEU A 64 36.34 -2.06 23.22
N ALA A 65 37.02 -3.19 23.02
CA ALA A 65 36.85 -4.09 21.89
C ALA A 65 35.43 -4.67 21.80
N GLN A 66 34.80 -5.02 22.92
CA GLN A 66 33.51 -5.69 22.94
C GLN A 66 32.37 -4.82 22.38
N SER A 67 32.28 -3.55 22.76
CA SER A 67 31.24 -2.64 22.23
C SER A 67 31.49 -2.27 20.77
N GLN A 68 32.76 -2.09 20.36
CA GLN A 68 33.14 -1.84 18.97
C GLN A 68 32.83 -3.02 18.06
N ILE A 69 33.14 -4.25 18.51
CA ILE A 69 32.84 -5.49 17.76
C ILE A 69 31.33 -5.68 17.62
N SER A 70 30.54 -5.47 18.70
CA SER A 70 29.09 -5.55 18.66
C SER A 70 28.49 -4.55 17.68
N SER A 71 28.95 -3.29 17.70
CA SER A 71 28.50 -2.27 16.77
C SER A 71 28.87 -2.57 15.31
N ALA A 72 30.11 -3.04 15.07
CA ALA A 72 30.56 -3.46 13.74
C ALA A 72 29.78 -4.68 13.22
N TYR A 73 29.49 -5.64 14.10
CA TYR A 73 28.65 -6.79 13.79
C TYR A 73 27.24 -6.37 13.37
N GLN A 74 26.57 -5.52 14.15
CA GLN A 74 25.22 -5.05 13.84
C GLN A 74 25.18 -4.27 12.50
N LEU A 75 26.19 -3.44 12.24
CA LEU A 75 26.33 -2.73 10.98
C LEU A 75 26.51 -3.69 9.80
N LEU A 76 27.36 -4.71 9.97
CA LEU A 76 27.58 -5.72 8.94
C LEU A 76 26.32 -6.53 8.67
N VAL A 77 25.62 -7.00 9.70
CA VAL A 77 24.34 -7.72 9.58
C VAL A 77 23.32 -6.86 8.83
N THR A 78 23.21 -5.56 9.17
CA THR A 78 22.31 -4.64 8.49
C THR A 78 22.65 -4.49 7.01
N ARG A 79 23.92 -4.30 6.65
CA ARG A 79 24.37 -4.18 5.26
C ARG A 79 24.12 -5.47 4.47
N LEU A 80 24.40 -6.62 5.05
CA LEU A 80 24.14 -7.92 4.42
C LEU A 80 22.65 -8.21 4.27
N SER A 81 21.82 -7.78 5.23
CA SER A 81 20.36 -7.89 5.12
C SER A 81 19.80 -7.01 3.99
N ILE A 82 20.33 -5.81 3.79
CA ILE A 82 19.96 -4.98 2.64
C ILE A 82 20.43 -5.65 1.33
N LEU A 83 21.65 -6.17 1.29
CA LEU A 83 22.15 -6.91 0.12
C LEU A 83 21.29 -8.15 -0.17
N SER A 84 20.79 -8.86 0.86
CA SER A 84 19.90 -10.01 0.66
C SER A 84 18.58 -9.64 -0.03
N ILE A 85 18.06 -8.42 0.20
CA ILE A 85 16.88 -7.92 -0.52
C ILE A 85 17.22 -7.72 -2.00
N VAL A 86 18.39 -7.16 -2.31
CA VAL A 86 18.86 -7.01 -3.70
C VAL A 86 19.02 -8.36 -4.38
N MET A 87 19.65 -9.34 -3.70
CA MET A 87 19.78 -10.72 -4.21
C MET A 87 18.41 -11.35 -4.48
N PHE A 88 17.47 -11.16 -3.56
CA PHE A 88 16.10 -11.64 -3.74
C PHE A 88 15.40 -10.94 -4.92
N ALA A 89 15.57 -9.63 -5.09
CA ALA A 89 15.03 -8.90 -6.25
C ALA A 89 15.61 -9.44 -7.58
N LEU A 90 16.89 -9.80 -7.62
CA LEU A 90 17.48 -10.47 -8.78
C LEU A 90 16.85 -11.84 -9.04
N CYS A 91 16.56 -12.63 -7.98
CA CYS A 91 15.83 -13.89 -8.14
C CYS A 91 14.46 -13.66 -8.77
N VAL A 92 13.75 -12.61 -8.34
CA VAL A 92 12.38 -12.33 -8.79
C VAL A 92 12.35 -11.74 -10.19
N TYR A 93 13.13 -10.70 -10.48
CA TYR A 93 13.04 -9.95 -11.74
C TYR A 93 13.94 -10.48 -12.84
N LEU A 94 15.14 -10.97 -12.49
CA LEU A 94 16.10 -11.47 -13.49
C LEU A 94 15.89 -12.96 -13.80
N LEU A 95 15.64 -13.77 -12.75
CA LEU A 95 15.47 -15.22 -12.89
C LEU A 95 13.99 -15.64 -12.96
N ASN A 96 13.06 -14.68 -12.91
CA ASN A 96 11.61 -14.88 -12.96
C ASN A 96 11.09 -15.94 -11.98
N LEU A 97 11.54 -15.85 -10.73
CA LEU A 97 11.20 -16.81 -9.68
C LEU A 97 9.68 -17.05 -9.59
N LYS A 98 8.85 -15.99 -9.74
CA LYS A 98 7.39 -16.09 -9.65
C LYS A 98 6.80 -16.95 -10.76
N TYR A 99 7.29 -16.82 -11.99
CA TYR A 99 6.86 -17.64 -13.12
C TYR A 99 7.07 -19.13 -12.83
N TRP A 100 8.27 -19.51 -12.39
CA TRP A 100 8.58 -20.90 -12.10
C TRP A 100 7.81 -21.47 -10.92
N LEU A 101 7.56 -20.66 -9.90
CA LEU A 101 6.72 -21.08 -8.78
C LEU A 101 5.27 -21.36 -9.22
N LEU A 102 4.73 -20.55 -10.13
CA LEU A 102 3.37 -20.73 -10.64
C LEU A 102 3.22 -21.94 -11.57
N GLN A 103 4.31 -22.51 -12.10
CA GLN A 103 4.28 -23.77 -12.86
C GLN A 103 4.10 -25.00 -11.96
N ILE A 104 4.32 -24.86 -10.65
CA ILE A 104 4.12 -25.96 -9.69
C ILE A 104 2.61 -26.19 -9.51
N PRO A 105 2.12 -27.45 -9.66
CA PRO A 105 0.71 -27.75 -9.49
C PRO A 105 0.15 -27.24 -8.14
N GLY A 106 -0.98 -26.53 -8.19
CA GLY A 106 -1.63 -25.93 -7.01
C GLY A 106 -1.14 -24.53 -6.61
N PHE A 107 0.02 -24.10 -7.09
CA PHE A 107 0.57 -22.76 -6.75
C PHE A 107 -0.17 -21.63 -7.49
N ASN A 108 -0.81 -21.91 -8.60
CA ASN A 108 -1.68 -20.97 -9.31
C ASN A 108 -3.09 -20.87 -8.71
N THR A 109 -3.49 -21.83 -7.88
CA THR A 109 -4.82 -21.85 -7.24
C THR A 109 -4.82 -21.08 -5.92
N PHE A 110 -3.75 -21.19 -5.14
CA PHE A 110 -3.62 -20.57 -3.83
C PHE A 110 -2.49 -19.54 -3.84
N SER A 111 -2.85 -18.26 -3.74
CA SER A 111 -1.90 -17.13 -3.77
C SER A 111 -0.87 -17.19 -2.65
N ILE A 112 -1.22 -17.83 -1.53
CA ILE A 112 -0.31 -17.99 -0.38
C ILE A 112 0.89 -18.89 -0.71
N LEU A 113 0.76 -19.92 -1.55
CA LEU A 113 1.82 -20.90 -1.80
C LEU A 113 3.05 -20.30 -2.47
N PRO A 114 2.93 -19.60 -3.64
CA PRO A 114 4.09 -18.98 -4.27
C PRO A 114 4.73 -17.90 -3.39
N GLY A 115 3.91 -17.14 -2.64
CA GLY A 115 4.42 -16.15 -1.70
C GLY A 115 5.21 -16.78 -0.53
N ALA A 116 4.70 -17.86 0.04
CA ALA A 116 5.39 -18.59 1.12
C ALA A 116 6.73 -19.21 0.64
N ALA A 117 6.76 -19.77 -0.57
CA ALA A 117 7.96 -20.29 -1.19
C ALA A 117 8.99 -19.18 -1.44
N ALA A 118 8.56 -18.05 -1.94
CA ALA A 118 9.43 -16.87 -2.15
C ALA A 118 10.00 -16.34 -0.84
N ILE A 119 9.18 -16.25 0.21
CA ILE A 119 9.64 -15.88 1.56
C ILE A 119 10.63 -16.91 2.11
N ALA A 120 10.41 -18.21 1.92
CA ALA A 120 11.34 -19.25 2.35
C ALA A 120 12.72 -19.09 1.68
N ILE A 121 12.76 -18.74 0.39
CA ILE A 121 14.00 -18.42 -0.32
C ILE A 121 14.68 -17.18 0.29
N TYR A 122 13.93 -16.13 0.59
CA TYR A 122 14.48 -14.96 1.29
C TYR A 122 15.03 -15.30 2.68
N PHE A 123 14.33 -16.12 3.46
CA PHE A 123 14.83 -16.61 4.75
C PHE A 123 16.09 -17.46 4.63
N ALA A 124 16.32 -18.15 3.51
CA ALA A 124 17.59 -18.85 3.26
C ALA A 124 18.78 -17.87 3.18
N PHE A 125 18.59 -16.69 2.56
CA PHE A 125 19.60 -15.63 2.56
C PHE A 125 19.83 -15.09 3.98
N LEU A 126 18.78 -14.83 4.76
CA LEU A 126 18.90 -14.37 6.15
C LEU A 126 19.56 -15.43 7.05
N ALA A 127 19.17 -16.69 6.91
CA ALA A 127 19.78 -17.80 7.65
C ALA A 127 21.28 -17.92 7.38
N THR A 128 21.71 -17.65 6.15
CA THR A 128 23.13 -17.60 5.76
C THR A 128 23.89 -16.50 6.53
N ILE A 129 23.29 -15.31 6.67
CA ILE A 129 23.85 -14.20 7.44
C ILE A 129 24.00 -14.62 8.92
N TRP A 130 22.95 -15.17 9.53
CA TRP A 130 22.99 -15.60 10.93
C TRP A 130 23.95 -16.75 11.15
N TYR A 131 24.02 -17.70 10.21
CA TYR A 131 24.94 -18.84 10.31
C TYR A 131 26.41 -18.42 10.33
N TYR A 132 26.83 -17.57 9.38
CA TYR A 132 28.22 -17.08 9.34
C TYR A 132 28.50 -15.97 10.34
N GLY A 133 27.49 -15.24 10.80
CA GLY A 133 27.60 -14.24 11.85
C GLY A 133 27.75 -14.81 13.27
N TYR A 134 27.31 -16.06 13.49
CA TYR A 134 27.31 -16.67 14.80
C TYR A 134 28.68 -16.66 15.50
N PRO A 135 29.83 -16.99 14.89
CA PRO A 135 31.13 -16.99 15.59
C PRO A 135 31.50 -15.59 16.13
N VAL A 136 31.17 -14.54 15.39
CA VAL A 136 31.40 -13.17 15.88
C VAL A 136 30.43 -12.82 17.01
N HIS A 137 29.16 -13.21 16.86
CA HIS A 137 28.13 -13.02 17.89
C HIS A 137 28.56 -13.75 19.20
N TYR A 138 28.99 -14.99 19.09
CA TYR A 138 29.48 -15.77 20.24
C TYR A 138 30.66 -15.09 20.97
N ALA A 139 31.59 -14.49 20.23
CA ALA A 139 32.78 -13.86 20.79
C ALA A 139 32.48 -12.69 21.73
N PHE A 140 31.39 -11.95 21.53
CA PHE A 140 31.00 -10.83 22.40
C PHE A 140 29.82 -11.16 23.34
N SER A 141 28.95 -12.12 22.98
CA SER A 141 27.79 -12.47 23.82
C SER A 141 28.05 -13.61 24.80
N HIS A 142 29.10 -14.42 24.58
CA HIS A 142 29.44 -15.60 25.34
C HIS A 142 28.26 -16.56 25.56
N SER A 143 27.34 -16.61 24.57
CA SER A 143 26.13 -17.42 24.60
C SER A 143 26.48 -18.92 24.50
N PRO A 144 26.03 -19.81 25.40
CA PRO A 144 26.23 -21.26 25.27
C PRO A 144 25.38 -21.88 24.17
N GLU A 145 24.59 -21.05 23.46
CA GLU A 145 23.72 -21.49 22.36
C GLU A 145 24.53 -22.13 21.23
N ARG A 146 24.04 -23.27 20.70
CA ARG A 146 24.63 -23.86 19.48
C ARG A 146 24.28 -23.03 18.25
N ARG A 147 25.17 -23.01 17.24
CA ARG A 147 24.95 -22.27 15.98
C ARG A 147 23.57 -22.54 15.33
N ARG A 148 23.14 -23.81 15.30
CA ARG A 148 21.83 -24.19 14.75
C ARG A 148 20.67 -23.60 15.56
N SER A 149 20.80 -23.61 16.89
CA SER A 149 19.80 -23.00 17.78
C SER A 149 19.70 -21.49 17.53
N TYR A 150 20.84 -20.81 17.46
CA TYR A 150 20.88 -19.37 17.14
C TYR A 150 20.15 -19.00 15.83
N VAL A 151 20.40 -19.75 14.74
CA VAL A 151 19.70 -19.54 13.48
C VAL A 151 18.20 -19.80 13.63
N GLY A 152 17.84 -20.91 14.30
CA GLY A 152 16.44 -21.26 14.55
C GLY A 152 15.69 -20.22 15.39
N SER A 153 16.35 -19.69 16.44
CA SER A 153 15.79 -18.61 17.29
C SER A 153 15.53 -17.34 16.49
N ASN A 154 16.46 -16.96 15.61
CA ASN A 154 16.27 -15.82 14.71
C ASN A 154 15.13 -16.03 13.71
N ILE A 155 14.98 -17.24 13.14
CA ILE A 155 13.84 -17.58 12.27
C ILE A 155 12.54 -17.47 13.08
N LYS A 156 12.43 -18.13 14.22
CA LYS A 156 11.23 -18.11 15.09
C LYS A 156 10.84 -16.69 15.50
N LEU A 157 11.82 -15.83 15.76
CA LEU A 157 11.59 -14.43 16.11
C LEU A 157 10.93 -13.62 14.98
N ASN A 158 11.26 -13.93 13.73
CA ASN A 158 10.78 -13.21 12.55
C ASN A 158 9.49 -13.81 11.95
N LEU A 159 9.17 -15.08 12.21
CA LEU A 159 7.98 -15.73 11.67
C LEU A 159 6.64 -15.01 11.99
N PRO A 160 6.40 -14.51 13.21
CA PRO A 160 5.17 -13.80 13.52
C PRO A 160 4.93 -12.53 12.69
N ILE A 161 5.99 -11.94 12.12
CA ILE A 161 5.88 -10.78 11.21
C ILE A 161 5.12 -11.16 9.94
N LEU A 162 5.18 -12.44 9.53
CA LEU A 162 4.49 -12.94 8.35
C LEU A 162 2.99 -13.20 8.58
N PHE A 163 2.56 -13.30 9.84
CA PHE A 163 1.17 -13.65 10.17
C PHE A 163 0.14 -12.71 9.55
N PRO A 164 0.31 -11.36 9.59
CA PRO A 164 -0.62 -10.45 8.94
C PRO A 164 -0.75 -10.70 7.44
N TRP A 165 0.36 -10.88 6.74
CA TRP A 165 0.36 -11.18 5.32
C TRP A 165 -0.26 -12.55 5.01
N ALA A 166 0.16 -13.60 5.73
CA ALA A 166 -0.33 -14.95 5.50
C ALA A 166 -1.85 -15.05 5.73
N SER A 167 -2.34 -14.48 6.85
CA SER A 167 -3.78 -14.49 7.14
C SER A 167 -4.59 -13.67 6.15
N LEU A 168 -4.07 -12.51 5.69
CA LEU A 168 -4.70 -11.71 4.64
C LEU A 168 -4.84 -12.50 3.34
N THR A 169 -3.74 -13.12 2.90
CA THR A 169 -3.72 -13.91 1.66
C THR A 169 -4.62 -15.13 1.75
N MET A 170 -4.64 -15.82 2.90
CA MET A 170 -5.57 -16.94 3.13
C MET A 170 -7.04 -16.50 3.11
N CYS A 171 -7.37 -15.35 3.71
CA CYS A 171 -8.71 -14.79 3.65
C CYS A 171 -9.10 -14.45 2.20
N TYR A 172 -8.19 -13.86 1.43
CA TYR A 172 -8.38 -13.56 0.02
C TYR A 172 -8.62 -14.84 -0.81
N ASP A 173 -7.73 -15.84 -0.67
CA ASP A 173 -7.88 -17.13 -1.35
C ASP A 173 -9.24 -17.80 -0.98
N GLY A 174 -9.63 -17.76 0.30
CA GLY A 174 -10.92 -18.27 0.74
C GLY A 174 -12.11 -17.58 0.08
N ILE A 175 -12.08 -16.26 -0.07
CA ILE A 175 -13.14 -15.48 -0.73
C ILE A 175 -13.21 -15.80 -2.23
N THR A 176 -12.07 -15.95 -2.90
CA THR A 176 -12.02 -16.24 -4.33
C THR A 176 -12.53 -17.64 -4.66
N LEU A 177 -12.38 -18.61 -3.74
CA LEU A 177 -12.89 -19.97 -3.86
C LEU A 177 -14.40 -20.06 -3.66
N VAL A 178 -14.99 -19.15 -2.89
CA VAL A 178 -16.45 -19.15 -2.67
C VAL A 178 -17.16 -18.60 -3.91
N SER A 179 -18.02 -19.41 -4.52
CA SER A 179 -18.83 -19.05 -5.68
C SER A 179 -20.05 -18.20 -5.29
N TRP A 180 -19.81 -17.03 -4.69
CA TRP A 180 -20.85 -16.09 -4.27
C TRP A 180 -20.74 -14.77 -5.06
N PRO A 181 -21.53 -14.60 -6.15
CA PRO A 181 -21.39 -13.48 -7.08
C PRO A 181 -21.54 -12.11 -6.42
N SER A 182 -22.50 -11.98 -5.48
CA SER A 182 -22.73 -10.72 -4.77
C SER A 182 -21.54 -10.31 -3.90
N LEU A 183 -20.86 -11.27 -3.27
CA LEU A 183 -19.68 -11.04 -2.46
C LEU A 183 -18.52 -10.56 -3.35
N LYS A 184 -18.27 -11.22 -4.48
CA LYS A 184 -17.24 -10.82 -5.45
C LYS A 184 -17.44 -9.40 -5.95
N LYS A 185 -18.68 -9.01 -6.29
CA LYS A 185 -19.00 -7.65 -6.72
C LYS A 185 -18.70 -6.58 -5.65
N VAL A 186 -18.95 -6.92 -4.37
CA VAL A 186 -18.57 -6.03 -3.26
C VAL A 186 -17.05 -5.88 -3.17
N PHE A 187 -16.29 -6.98 -3.28
CA PHE A 187 -14.82 -6.94 -3.23
C PHE A 187 -14.17 -6.24 -4.43
N GLU A 188 -14.83 -6.22 -5.58
CA GLU A 188 -14.37 -5.48 -6.76
C GLU A 188 -14.53 -3.96 -6.57
N SER A 189 -15.42 -3.53 -5.68
CA SER A 189 -15.61 -2.12 -5.38
C SER A 189 -14.51 -1.58 -4.44
N GLN A 190 -14.10 -0.33 -4.65
CA GLN A 190 -13.11 0.34 -3.79
C GLN A 190 -13.54 0.38 -2.32
N MET A 191 -14.83 0.64 -2.06
CA MET A 191 -15.39 0.63 -0.70
C MET A 191 -15.39 -0.77 -0.07
N GLY A 192 -15.66 -1.81 -0.86
CA GLY A 192 -15.58 -3.20 -0.40
C GLY A 192 -14.15 -3.59 -0.01
N GLN A 193 -13.16 -3.15 -0.77
CA GLN A 193 -11.75 -3.37 -0.43
C GLN A 193 -11.38 -2.68 0.89
N PHE A 194 -11.76 -1.42 1.10
CA PHE A 194 -11.55 -0.74 2.38
C PHE A 194 -12.26 -1.43 3.55
N ALA A 195 -13.51 -1.86 3.35
CA ALA A 195 -14.27 -2.58 4.37
C ALA A 195 -13.61 -3.93 4.73
N PHE A 196 -13.13 -4.67 3.74
CA PHE A 196 -12.38 -5.91 3.93
C PHE A 196 -11.12 -5.68 4.78
N PHE A 197 -10.31 -4.67 4.43
CA PHE A 197 -9.11 -4.38 5.19
C PHE A 197 -9.41 -3.90 6.61
N ALA A 198 -10.44 -3.09 6.80
CA ALA A 198 -10.86 -2.70 8.15
C ALA A 198 -11.29 -3.92 8.98
N PHE A 199 -12.08 -4.82 8.42
CA PHE A 199 -12.47 -6.08 9.04
C PHE A 199 -11.24 -6.95 9.35
N PHE A 200 -10.32 -7.10 8.39
CA PHE A 200 -9.09 -7.85 8.58
C PHE A 200 -8.24 -7.31 9.73
N LEU A 201 -8.12 -5.99 9.87
CA LEU A 201 -7.40 -5.40 11.00
C LEU A 201 -8.06 -5.70 12.35
N VAL A 202 -9.39 -5.77 12.39
CA VAL A 202 -10.10 -6.22 13.61
C VAL A 202 -9.72 -7.67 13.93
N LEU A 203 -9.68 -8.54 12.94
CA LEU A 203 -9.23 -9.92 13.12
C LEU A 203 -7.77 -10.00 13.62
N LEU A 204 -6.88 -9.19 13.06
CA LEU A 204 -5.49 -9.11 13.54
C LEU A 204 -5.41 -8.68 15.01
N VAL A 205 -6.16 -7.68 15.42
CA VAL A 205 -6.19 -7.23 16.83
C VAL A 205 -6.60 -8.35 17.78
N ILE A 206 -7.46 -9.25 17.33
CA ILE A 206 -7.96 -10.38 18.14
C ILE A 206 -6.98 -11.56 18.11
N PHE A 207 -6.52 -11.96 16.93
CA PHE A 207 -5.79 -13.23 16.76
C PHE A 207 -4.27 -13.10 16.87
N LEU A 208 -3.69 -11.93 16.55
CA LEU A 208 -2.24 -11.74 16.59
C LEU A 208 -1.64 -11.96 18.00
N PRO A 209 -2.20 -11.44 19.11
CA PRO A 209 -1.59 -11.64 20.43
C PRO A 209 -1.51 -13.11 20.86
N PRO A 210 -2.57 -13.93 20.80
CA PRO A 210 -2.47 -15.35 21.13
C PRO A 210 -1.57 -16.12 20.15
N PHE A 211 -1.55 -15.75 18.87
CA PHE A 211 -0.66 -16.37 17.89
C PHE A 211 0.82 -16.11 18.23
N VAL A 212 1.18 -14.86 18.50
CA VAL A 212 2.55 -14.48 18.89
C VAL A 212 2.96 -15.16 20.19
N LYS A 213 2.06 -15.22 21.21
CA LYS A 213 2.29 -15.96 22.45
C LYS A 213 2.71 -17.41 22.17
N TYR A 214 1.96 -18.09 21.31
CA TYR A 214 2.21 -19.48 20.95
C TYR A 214 3.52 -19.65 20.18
N PHE A 215 3.72 -18.86 19.12
CA PHE A 215 4.88 -18.96 18.22
C PHE A 215 6.21 -18.63 18.92
N TRP A 216 6.20 -17.64 19.82
CA TRP A 216 7.38 -17.30 20.61
C TRP A 216 7.60 -18.24 21.79
N GLY A 217 6.71 -19.19 22.03
CA GLY A 217 6.84 -20.14 23.11
C GLY A 217 6.71 -19.49 24.49
N CYS A 218 5.92 -18.41 24.60
CA CYS A 218 5.73 -17.72 25.85
C CYS A 218 4.97 -18.60 26.86
N SER A 219 5.49 -18.72 28.08
CA SER A 219 4.91 -19.45 29.20
C SER A 219 4.63 -18.52 30.39
N PRO A 220 3.75 -18.89 31.33
CA PRO A 220 3.54 -18.10 32.54
C PRO A 220 4.87 -17.84 33.26
N LEU A 221 5.06 -16.62 33.77
CA LEU A 221 6.24 -16.29 34.55
C LEU A 221 6.25 -17.14 35.85
N PRO A 222 7.38 -17.78 36.22
CA PRO A 222 7.51 -18.57 37.47
C PRO A 222 7.09 -17.79 38.71
N ASP A 223 6.54 -18.46 39.68
CA ASP A 223 6.04 -17.80 40.91
C ASP A 223 7.23 -17.50 41.85
N THR A 224 7.68 -16.28 41.80
CA THR A 224 8.82 -15.74 42.56
C THR A 224 8.37 -14.47 43.31
N GLU A 225 9.15 -14.04 44.30
CA GLU A 225 8.89 -12.77 45.01
C GLU A 225 8.84 -11.59 44.03
N LYS A 226 9.73 -11.53 43.06
CA LYS A 226 9.72 -10.48 42.04
C LYS A 226 8.46 -10.49 41.14
N LYS A 227 7.92 -11.70 40.82
CA LYS A 227 6.62 -11.77 40.11
C LYS A 227 5.50 -11.24 41.00
N GLN A 228 5.46 -11.59 42.28
CA GLN A 228 4.44 -11.11 43.20
C GLN A 228 4.51 -9.59 43.35
N SER A 229 5.72 -9.03 43.44
CA SER A 229 5.98 -7.60 43.46
C SER A 229 5.46 -6.91 42.19
N ILE A 230 5.76 -7.45 41.00
CA ILE A 230 5.22 -6.93 39.70
C ILE A 230 3.69 -6.99 39.69
N VAL A 231 3.09 -8.11 40.08
CA VAL A 231 1.61 -8.27 40.11
C VAL A 231 0.97 -7.31 41.10
N GLY A 232 1.57 -7.12 42.29
CA GLY A 232 1.16 -6.12 43.27
C GLY A 232 1.16 -4.70 42.70
N PHE A 233 2.25 -4.31 42.05
CA PHE A 233 2.38 -3.03 41.39
C PHE A 233 1.33 -2.82 40.27
N LEU A 234 1.16 -3.80 39.38
CA LEU A 234 0.16 -3.71 38.29
C LEU A 234 -1.27 -3.60 38.82
N ARG A 235 -1.57 -4.29 39.93
CA ARG A 235 -2.86 -4.20 40.62
C ARG A 235 -3.08 -2.81 41.22
N SER A 236 -2.09 -2.24 41.89
CA SER A 236 -2.17 -0.89 42.46
C SER A 236 -2.33 0.18 41.37
N ALA A 237 -1.71 -0.03 40.19
CA ALA A 237 -1.87 0.82 39.02
C ALA A 237 -3.23 0.65 38.29
N GLY A 238 -4.09 -0.28 38.75
CA GLY A 238 -5.40 -0.57 38.14
C GLY A 238 -5.27 -1.13 36.70
N PHE A 239 -4.17 -1.82 36.40
CA PHE A 239 -3.88 -2.29 35.05
C PHE A 239 -4.54 -3.65 34.79
N LYS A 240 -5.39 -3.72 33.75
CA LYS A 240 -6.10 -4.94 33.35
C LYS A 240 -5.34 -5.65 32.22
N TYR A 241 -4.94 -6.88 32.46
CA TYR A 241 -4.25 -7.77 31.52
C TYR A 241 -4.72 -9.22 31.72
N ARG A 242 -4.45 -10.10 30.74
CA ARG A 242 -4.82 -11.52 30.82
C ARG A 242 -3.80 -12.32 31.60
N ASP A 243 -2.50 -12.12 31.28
CA ASP A 243 -1.42 -12.93 31.86
C ASP A 243 -0.08 -12.21 31.80
N LEU A 244 0.82 -12.53 32.76
CA LEU A 244 2.20 -12.10 32.82
C LEU A 244 3.08 -13.29 32.37
N LEU A 245 3.74 -13.13 31.22
CA LEU A 245 4.39 -14.21 30.52
C LEU A 245 5.92 -14.04 30.51
N ARG A 246 6.59 -15.13 30.70
CA ARG A 246 8.00 -15.30 30.38
C ARG A 246 8.18 -15.29 28.87
N TRP A 247 9.07 -14.46 28.38
CA TRP A 247 9.42 -14.34 26.97
C TRP A 247 10.80 -14.97 26.69
N PRO A 248 10.89 -16.17 26.10
CA PRO A 248 12.14 -16.88 25.90
C PRO A 248 12.90 -16.38 24.65
N ILE A 249 12.87 -15.10 24.35
CA ILE A 249 13.57 -14.51 23.22
C ILE A 249 15.09 -14.62 23.42
N LEU A 250 15.80 -15.14 22.42
CA LEU A 250 17.24 -15.41 22.50
C LEU A 250 17.60 -16.09 23.82
N GLU A 251 16.86 -17.14 24.16
CA GLU A 251 16.98 -17.91 25.42
C GLU A 251 16.81 -17.07 26.71
N GLY A 252 15.98 -16.01 26.64
CA GLY A 252 15.68 -15.13 27.77
C GLY A 252 16.79 -14.12 28.13
N ARG A 253 17.87 -14.05 27.34
CA ARG A 253 19.04 -13.19 27.63
C ARG A 253 18.92 -11.74 27.17
N MET A 254 17.95 -11.43 26.40
CA MET A 254 17.65 -10.05 26.06
C MET A 254 16.97 -9.36 27.23
N LEU A 255 17.47 -8.19 27.65
CA LEU A 255 16.81 -7.40 28.69
C LEU A 255 15.68 -6.60 28.04
N THR A 256 14.48 -7.14 28.10
CA THR A 256 13.32 -6.44 27.53
C THR A 256 12.01 -6.87 28.20
N ALA A 257 11.08 -5.96 28.22
CA ALA A 257 9.67 -6.22 28.51
C ALA A 257 8.83 -5.68 27.35
N GLY A 258 7.56 -6.00 27.34
CA GLY A 258 6.61 -5.46 26.35
C GLY A 258 5.18 -5.82 26.68
N VAL A 259 4.26 -4.95 26.28
CA VAL A 259 2.83 -5.22 26.35
C VAL A 259 2.31 -5.52 24.94
N MET A 260 1.55 -6.60 24.83
CA MET A 260 0.95 -7.05 23.58
C MET A 260 -0.58 -7.20 23.76
N GLY A 261 -1.35 -6.65 22.83
CA GLY A 261 -2.82 -6.76 22.77
C GLY A 261 -3.58 -5.51 23.22
N LEU A 262 -4.48 -5.05 22.37
CA LEU A 262 -5.35 -3.88 22.61
C LEU A 262 -6.45 -4.18 23.66
N LEU A 263 -7.07 -5.35 23.54
CA LEU A 263 -8.19 -5.75 24.39
C LEU A 263 -7.67 -6.32 25.71
N PRO A 264 -8.22 -5.91 26.88
CA PRO A 264 -7.74 -6.41 28.18
C PRO A 264 -7.74 -7.95 28.32
N ARG A 265 -8.73 -8.63 27.73
CA ARG A 265 -8.86 -10.10 27.74
C ARG A 265 -7.81 -10.82 26.86
N LEU A 266 -7.17 -10.08 25.94
CA LEU A 266 -6.14 -10.58 25.02
C LEU A 266 -4.81 -9.84 25.22
N ARG A 267 -4.67 -9.11 26.34
CA ARG A 267 -3.47 -8.35 26.65
C ARG A 267 -2.52 -9.19 27.49
N TYR A 268 -1.32 -9.34 26.99
CA TYR A 268 -0.23 -10.06 27.67
C TYR A 268 0.90 -9.09 27.99
N ILE A 269 1.50 -9.26 29.15
CA ILE A 269 2.75 -8.60 29.51
C ILE A 269 3.85 -9.64 29.34
N LEU A 270 4.85 -9.32 28.55
CA LEU A 270 5.98 -10.18 28.23
C LEU A 270 7.21 -9.68 29.00
N VAL A 271 7.92 -10.56 29.67
CA VAL A 271 9.13 -10.22 30.43
C VAL A 271 10.18 -11.30 30.19
N THR A 272 11.43 -10.92 29.94
CA THR A 272 12.53 -11.86 29.80
C THR A 272 13.12 -12.21 31.18
N ASP A 273 13.67 -13.43 31.33
CA ASP A 273 14.29 -13.87 32.58
C ASP A 273 15.42 -12.93 33.00
N SER A 274 16.31 -12.57 32.07
CA SER A 274 17.43 -11.68 32.34
C SER A 274 16.99 -10.30 32.86
N LEU A 275 15.84 -9.79 32.44
CA LEU A 275 15.32 -8.53 32.97
C LEU A 275 14.91 -8.69 34.43
N VAL A 276 14.19 -9.78 34.76
CA VAL A 276 13.76 -10.08 36.14
C VAL A 276 14.97 -10.32 37.07
N ASP A 277 15.98 -11.01 36.57
CA ASP A 277 17.18 -11.36 37.39
C ASP A 277 18.03 -10.12 37.70
N ILE A 278 18.26 -9.24 36.72
CA ILE A 278 19.25 -8.15 36.82
C ILE A 278 18.66 -6.88 37.46
N LEU A 279 17.37 -6.60 37.23
CA LEU A 279 16.74 -5.40 37.76
C LEU A 279 16.30 -5.58 39.22
N THR A 280 16.44 -4.50 40.01
CA THR A 280 15.82 -4.40 41.33
C THR A 280 14.29 -4.30 41.22
N GLU A 281 13.56 -4.46 42.30
CA GLU A 281 12.11 -4.36 42.32
C GLU A 281 11.62 -2.97 41.87
N GLU A 282 12.29 -1.92 42.36
CA GLU A 282 11.94 -0.54 41.95
C GLU A 282 12.18 -0.29 40.46
N GLU A 283 13.27 -0.82 39.91
CA GLU A 283 13.57 -0.73 38.48
C GLU A 283 12.55 -1.55 37.65
N LEU A 284 12.13 -2.73 38.15
CA LEU A 284 11.09 -3.54 37.54
C LEU A 284 9.75 -2.79 37.57
N HIS A 285 9.38 -2.14 38.66
CA HIS A 285 8.18 -1.30 38.73
C HIS A 285 8.26 -0.13 37.75
N ALA A 286 9.40 0.50 37.60
CA ALA A 286 9.59 1.60 36.64
C ALA A 286 9.45 1.13 35.19
N VAL A 287 9.99 -0.05 34.85
CA VAL A 287 9.80 -0.67 33.53
C VAL A 287 8.32 -1.06 33.33
N MET A 288 7.67 -1.64 34.33
CA MET A 288 6.23 -1.96 34.24
C MET A 288 5.37 -0.72 34.08
N ALA A 289 5.69 0.39 34.76
CA ALA A 289 5.03 1.66 34.60
C ALA A 289 5.19 2.19 33.15
N HIS A 290 6.37 2.05 32.56
CA HIS A 290 6.64 2.37 31.17
C HIS A 290 5.74 1.54 30.23
N GLU A 291 5.63 0.23 30.43
CA GLU A 291 4.77 -0.64 29.62
C GLU A 291 3.28 -0.32 29.80
N VAL A 292 2.85 -0.02 31.02
CA VAL A 292 1.47 0.45 31.30
C VAL A 292 1.15 1.72 30.53
N ALA A 293 2.10 2.63 30.36
CA ALA A 293 1.92 3.87 29.62
C ALA A 293 1.53 3.63 28.16
N HIS A 294 2.10 2.65 27.48
CA HIS A 294 1.75 2.33 26.11
C HIS A 294 0.26 2.01 25.97
N VAL A 295 -0.33 1.39 26.95
CA VAL A 295 -1.77 1.10 26.97
C VAL A 295 -2.58 2.33 27.40
N ARG A 296 -2.13 3.05 28.43
CA ARG A 296 -2.81 4.21 28.99
C ARG A 296 -2.97 5.33 27.96
N TYR A 297 -1.93 5.56 27.15
CA TYR A 297 -1.92 6.54 26.07
C TYR A 297 -2.37 5.97 24.72
N ARG A 298 -2.82 4.70 24.66
CA ARG A 298 -3.35 4.03 23.47
C ARG A 298 -2.36 3.97 22.32
N HIS A 299 -1.05 3.89 22.59
CA HIS A 299 -0.01 3.85 21.54
C HIS A 299 -0.24 2.73 20.54
N MET A 300 -0.66 1.53 21.01
CA MET A 300 -0.97 0.40 20.12
C MET A 300 -2.13 0.69 19.17
N LEU A 301 -3.15 1.46 19.61
CA LEU A 301 -4.24 1.89 18.73
C LEU A 301 -3.73 2.84 17.65
N PHE A 302 -2.85 3.79 18.00
CA PHE A 302 -2.22 4.67 17.02
C PHE A 302 -1.40 3.91 16.00
N TYR A 303 -0.69 2.83 16.37
CA TYR A 303 0.01 1.99 15.40
C TYR A 303 -0.94 1.34 14.38
N VAL A 304 -2.10 0.88 14.82
CA VAL A 304 -3.16 0.36 13.91
C VAL A 304 -3.69 1.48 13.01
N LEU A 305 -3.95 2.67 13.55
CA LEU A 305 -4.42 3.82 12.77
C LEU A 305 -3.36 4.31 11.77
N PHE A 306 -2.06 4.28 12.12
CA PHE A 306 -0.98 4.57 11.19
C PHE A 306 -0.95 3.57 10.04
N LEU A 307 -1.11 2.28 10.34
CA LEU A 307 -1.18 1.24 9.31
C LEU A 307 -2.37 1.46 8.37
N LEU A 308 -3.57 1.73 8.91
CA LEU A 308 -4.76 2.08 8.12
C LEU A 308 -4.54 3.31 7.24
N GLY A 309 -3.93 4.36 7.82
CA GLY A 309 -3.60 5.58 7.07
C GLY A 309 -2.62 5.31 5.93
N TYR A 310 -1.60 4.48 6.17
CA TYR A 310 -0.66 4.09 5.12
C TYR A 310 -1.37 3.32 4.00
N MET A 311 -2.25 2.40 4.34
CA MET A 311 -3.03 1.64 3.35
C MET A 311 -3.91 2.56 2.51
N ALA A 312 -4.64 3.48 3.15
CA ALA A 312 -5.48 4.45 2.43
C ALA A 312 -4.67 5.31 1.44
N LEU A 313 -3.45 5.69 1.81
CA LEU A 313 -2.53 6.41 0.92
C LEU A 313 -2.03 5.53 -0.22
N THR A 314 -1.64 4.28 0.06
CA THR A 314 -1.07 3.40 -0.97
C THR A 314 -2.07 2.95 -2.02
N PHE A 315 -3.36 2.79 -1.67
CA PHE A 315 -4.41 2.53 -2.65
C PHE A 315 -4.50 3.63 -3.70
N GLY A 316 -4.59 4.90 -3.28
CA GLY A 316 -4.66 6.02 -4.22
C GLY A 316 -3.35 6.27 -4.95
N LEU A 317 -2.21 6.10 -4.27
CA LEU A 317 -0.89 6.23 -4.90
C LEU A 317 -0.66 5.19 -5.99
N PHE A 318 -1.16 3.96 -5.83
CA PHE A 318 -1.04 2.93 -6.86
C PHE A 318 -1.65 3.40 -8.17
N ASP A 319 -2.92 3.81 -8.16
CA ASP A 319 -3.61 4.25 -9.36
C ASP A 319 -2.91 5.47 -10.00
N VAL A 320 -2.50 6.43 -9.17
CA VAL A 320 -1.80 7.63 -9.65
C VAL A 320 -0.47 7.27 -10.34
N PHE A 321 0.37 6.44 -9.73
CA PHE A 321 1.64 6.03 -10.33
C PHE A 321 1.43 5.16 -11.56
N PHE A 322 0.50 4.22 -11.51
CA PHE A 322 0.20 3.34 -12.62
C PHE A 322 -0.26 4.11 -13.86
N TYR A 323 -1.26 4.98 -13.71
CA TYR A 323 -1.74 5.78 -14.84
C TYR A 323 -0.73 6.83 -15.30
N ALA A 324 0.06 7.42 -14.38
CA ALA A 324 1.13 8.33 -14.76
C ALA A 324 2.21 7.61 -15.61
N MET A 325 2.56 6.39 -15.27
CA MET A 325 3.51 5.60 -16.06
C MET A 325 2.93 5.22 -17.42
N LEU A 326 1.66 4.85 -17.50
CA LEU A 326 0.99 4.53 -18.76
C LEU A 326 0.86 5.76 -19.69
N ALA A 327 0.71 6.94 -19.11
CA ALA A 327 0.65 8.20 -19.86
C ALA A 327 2.00 8.56 -20.50
N LEU A 328 3.13 8.04 -19.98
CA LEU A 328 4.46 8.29 -20.52
C LEU A 328 4.78 7.32 -21.68
N PRO A 329 5.00 7.84 -22.91
CA PRO A 329 5.17 7.03 -24.09
C PRO A 329 6.26 5.96 -24.01
N TRP A 330 7.40 6.28 -23.45
CA TRP A 330 8.54 5.36 -23.36
C TRP A 330 8.32 4.25 -22.33
N LEU A 331 7.62 4.52 -21.23
CA LEU A 331 7.25 3.52 -20.21
C LEU A 331 6.16 2.57 -20.72
N PHE A 332 5.16 3.12 -21.42
CA PHE A 332 4.14 2.28 -22.05
C PHE A 332 4.74 1.34 -23.11
N GLY A 333 5.79 1.79 -23.84
CA GLY A 333 6.52 0.96 -24.79
C GLY A 333 7.10 -0.32 -24.19
N LEU A 334 7.41 -0.33 -22.88
CA LEU A 334 7.85 -1.52 -22.17
C LEU A 334 6.76 -2.59 -22.02
N LEU A 335 5.48 -2.18 -21.94
CA LEU A 335 4.33 -3.11 -21.87
C LEU A 335 3.92 -3.64 -23.24
N GLY A 336 4.05 -2.83 -24.30
CA GLY A 336 3.64 -3.18 -25.65
C GLY A 336 4.67 -4.02 -26.44
N SER A 337 5.84 -4.27 -25.87
CA SER A 337 6.85 -5.12 -26.51
C SER A 337 6.47 -6.60 -26.33
N GLN A 338 6.68 -7.40 -27.37
CA GLN A 338 6.55 -8.86 -27.28
C GLN A 338 7.61 -9.50 -26.36
N GLN A 339 8.49 -8.70 -25.77
CA GLN A 339 9.55 -9.16 -24.88
C GLN A 339 9.10 -9.04 -23.41
N GLU A 340 8.81 -10.14 -22.78
CA GLU A 340 8.37 -10.23 -21.38
C GLU A 340 9.36 -9.59 -20.38
N PHE A 341 10.66 -9.56 -20.72
CA PHE A 341 11.67 -8.88 -19.93
C PHE A 341 11.41 -7.36 -19.80
N GLN A 342 10.93 -6.70 -20.85
CA GLN A 342 10.60 -5.27 -20.80
C GLN A 342 9.37 -5.01 -19.92
N THR A 343 8.40 -5.91 -19.96
CA THR A 343 7.27 -5.89 -19.04
C THR A 343 7.74 -6.02 -17.58
N GLY A 344 8.70 -6.91 -17.31
CA GLY A 344 9.36 -7.05 -16.01
C GLY A 344 10.00 -5.73 -15.52
N ILE A 345 10.69 -5.00 -16.42
CA ILE A 345 11.28 -3.68 -16.11
C ILE A 345 10.18 -2.66 -15.75
N PHE A 346 9.05 -2.63 -16.47
CA PHE A 346 7.94 -1.75 -16.15
C PHE A 346 7.45 -1.97 -14.70
N TYR A 347 7.21 -3.23 -14.31
CA TYR A 347 6.77 -3.56 -12.96
C TYR A 347 7.83 -3.30 -11.89
N LEU A 348 9.11 -3.50 -12.22
CA LEU A 348 10.20 -3.09 -11.33
C LEU A 348 10.15 -1.58 -11.08
N LEU A 349 10.05 -0.78 -12.14
CA LEU A 349 9.95 0.68 -12.02
C LEU A 349 8.69 1.10 -11.24
N LEU A 350 7.55 0.43 -11.46
CA LEU A 350 6.32 0.66 -10.71
C LEU A 350 6.49 0.34 -9.21
N SER A 351 7.28 -0.67 -8.86
CA SER A 351 7.50 -1.05 -7.45
C SER A 351 8.36 -0.05 -6.67
N LEU A 352 9.27 0.69 -7.33
CA LEU A 352 10.23 1.59 -6.67
C LEU A 352 9.57 2.71 -5.87
N PRO A 353 8.54 3.46 -6.36
CA PRO A 353 7.83 4.45 -5.57
C PRO A 353 7.19 3.87 -4.31
N PHE A 354 6.68 2.63 -4.38
CA PHE A 354 6.08 1.97 -3.23
C PHE A 354 7.13 1.57 -2.20
N ILE A 355 8.25 1.01 -2.63
CA ILE A 355 9.38 0.70 -1.74
C ILE A 355 9.88 1.98 -1.05
N LEU A 356 10.03 3.07 -1.81
CA LEU A 356 10.41 4.36 -1.25
C LEU A 356 9.37 4.88 -0.26
N SER A 357 8.08 4.79 -0.58
CA SER A 357 6.99 5.21 0.32
C SER A 357 6.99 4.41 1.63
N ILE A 358 7.23 3.09 1.59
CA ILE A 358 7.37 2.25 2.78
C ILE A 358 8.52 2.75 3.65
N ILE A 359 9.70 2.95 3.05
CA ILE A 359 10.88 3.41 3.79
C ILE A 359 10.63 4.79 4.43
N LEU A 360 10.09 5.74 3.65
CA LEU A 360 9.80 7.09 4.13
C LEU A 360 8.75 7.07 5.25
N TYR A 361 7.67 6.33 5.05
CA TYR A 361 6.58 6.28 6.01
C TYR A 361 6.99 5.60 7.32
N PHE A 362 7.51 4.38 7.26
CA PHE A 362 7.83 3.63 8.46
C PHE A 362 9.05 4.19 9.19
N ARG A 363 10.11 4.54 8.46
CA ARG A 363 11.35 5.00 9.09
C ARG A 363 11.25 6.43 9.64
N TYR A 364 10.59 7.34 8.93
CA TYR A 364 10.55 8.75 9.31
C TYR A 364 9.26 9.14 10.00
N ILE A 365 8.09 8.87 9.38
CA ILE A 365 6.80 9.29 9.94
C ILE A 365 6.46 8.43 11.17
N MET A 366 6.32 7.13 11.00
CA MET A 366 6.00 6.23 12.11
C MET A 366 7.11 6.23 13.16
N GLY A 367 8.39 6.23 12.74
CA GLY A 367 9.53 6.33 13.64
C GLY A 367 9.54 7.62 14.47
N PHE A 368 9.10 8.76 13.94
CA PHE A 368 8.93 9.98 14.70
C PHE A 368 7.91 9.79 15.84
N PHE A 369 6.74 9.23 15.54
CA PHE A 369 5.72 8.99 16.56
C PHE A 369 6.16 7.95 17.58
N MET A 370 6.76 6.85 17.14
CA MET A 370 7.28 5.81 18.05
C MET A 370 8.26 6.39 19.06
N ARG A 371 9.27 7.13 18.61
CA ARG A 371 10.25 7.77 19.50
C ARG A 371 9.61 8.72 20.52
N ASN A 372 8.57 9.47 20.10
CA ASN A 372 7.87 10.38 21.00
C ASN A 372 6.91 9.64 21.96
N PHE A 373 6.34 8.50 21.55
CA PHE A 373 5.58 7.63 22.43
C PHE A 373 6.47 6.98 23.50
N GLU A 374 7.70 6.61 23.16
CA GLU A 374 8.71 6.14 24.13
C GLU A 374 9.00 7.22 25.19
N ARG A 375 9.26 8.46 24.77
CA ARG A 375 9.42 9.58 25.71
C ARG A 375 8.19 9.77 26.61
N GLN A 376 7.01 9.64 26.06
CA GLN A 376 5.77 9.76 26.82
C GLN A 376 5.64 8.62 27.84
N ALA A 377 6.05 7.41 27.49
CA ALA A 377 6.06 6.26 28.39
C ALA A 377 7.11 6.41 29.50
N ASP A 378 8.31 6.91 29.18
CA ASP A 378 9.35 7.24 30.16
C ASP A 378 8.86 8.28 31.19
N LEU A 379 8.23 9.37 30.72
CA LEU A 379 7.68 10.41 31.58
C LEU A 379 6.56 9.89 32.47
N TYR A 380 5.75 8.96 31.97
CA TYR A 380 4.70 8.31 32.76
C TYR A 380 5.32 7.44 33.86
N SER A 381 6.37 6.69 33.58
CA SER A 381 7.10 5.92 34.57
C SER A 381 7.61 6.81 35.71
N VAL A 382 8.27 7.93 35.40
CA VAL A 382 8.74 8.89 36.41
C VAL A 382 7.58 9.45 37.23
N ARG A 383 6.45 9.77 36.59
CA ARG A 383 5.25 10.28 37.27
C ARG A 383 4.66 9.28 38.27
N ILE A 384 4.65 7.98 37.95
CA ILE A 384 4.06 6.93 38.82
C ILE A 384 4.99 6.57 39.96
N ILE A 385 6.30 6.45 39.65
CA ILE A 385 7.33 6.09 40.65
C ILE A 385 7.69 7.29 41.55
N GLY A 386 7.49 8.53 41.07
CA GLY A 386 7.78 9.75 41.83
C GLY A 386 9.21 10.25 41.71
N ARG A 387 10.12 9.54 40.99
CA ARG A 387 11.53 9.93 40.76
C ARG A 387 12.07 9.30 39.48
N PRO A 388 13.08 9.91 38.82
CA PRO A 388 13.64 9.40 37.56
C PRO A 388 14.63 8.25 37.73
N ASP A 389 15.28 8.13 38.91
CA ASP A 389 16.39 7.18 39.10
C ASP A 389 16.08 5.73 38.69
N PRO A 390 14.94 5.10 39.08
CA PRO A 390 14.73 3.68 38.77
C PRO A 390 14.65 3.42 37.25
N ILE A 391 13.95 4.28 36.47
CA ILE A 391 13.90 4.11 35.03
C ILE A 391 15.22 4.42 34.34
N VAL A 392 15.97 5.42 34.85
CA VAL A 392 17.30 5.75 34.35
C VAL A 392 18.26 4.60 34.57
N MET A 393 18.31 4.06 35.80
CA MET A 393 19.17 2.92 36.10
C MET A 393 18.81 1.66 35.29
N SER A 394 17.54 1.37 35.09
CA SER A 394 17.12 0.27 34.22
C SER A 394 17.60 0.44 32.79
N LEU A 395 17.50 1.67 32.20
CA LEU A 395 17.98 1.97 30.86
C LEU A 395 19.50 1.81 30.73
N GLU A 396 20.27 2.28 31.74
CA GLU A 396 21.75 2.13 31.77
C GLU A 396 22.17 0.66 31.87
N LYS A 397 21.50 -0.15 32.72
CA LYS A 397 21.75 -1.61 32.82
C LYS A 397 21.43 -2.31 31.50
N ILE A 398 20.33 -1.95 30.84
CA ILE A 398 19.98 -2.47 29.51
C ILE A 398 21.08 -2.17 28.50
N ALA A 399 21.62 -0.92 28.48
CA ALA A 399 22.73 -0.56 27.61
C ALA A 399 23.98 -1.41 27.86
N GLN A 400 24.37 -1.55 29.14
CA GLN A 400 25.56 -2.32 29.52
C GLN A 400 25.48 -3.79 29.11
N VAL A 401 24.36 -4.45 29.41
CA VAL A 401 24.19 -5.88 29.15
C VAL A 401 23.98 -6.17 27.65
N SER A 402 23.27 -5.29 26.93
CA SER A 402 23.07 -5.47 25.47
C SER A 402 24.32 -5.21 24.64
N GLY A 403 25.38 -4.64 25.25
CA GLY A 403 26.61 -4.24 24.55
C GLY A 403 26.37 -3.16 23.48
N GLN A 404 25.23 -2.47 23.53
CA GLN A 404 24.91 -1.39 22.61
C GLN A 404 25.55 -0.07 23.07
N SER A 405 26.00 0.73 22.11
CA SER A 405 26.44 2.07 22.45
C SER A 405 25.30 2.91 23.01
N ARG A 406 25.53 3.49 24.19
CA ARG A 406 24.59 4.41 24.86
C ARG A 406 24.12 5.56 23.97
N HIS A 407 24.94 5.96 23.00
CA HIS A 407 24.68 7.06 22.06
C HIS A 407 24.07 6.62 20.73
N GLN A 408 23.85 5.33 20.50
CA GLN A 408 23.33 4.84 19.23
C GLN A 408 21.78 4.92 19.20
N PRO A 409 21.17 5.82 18.41
CA PRO A 409 19.73 5.86 18.25
C PRO A 409 19.27 4.71 17.32
N SER A 410 18.04 4.29 17.50
CA SER A 410 17.35 3.45 16.53
C SER A 410 16.26 4.28 15.80
N TRP A 411 15.70 3.74 14.73
CA TRP A 411 14.64 4.46 14.04
C TRP A 411 13.35 4.59 14.89
N HIS A 412 13.16 3.75 15.89
CA HIS A 412 11.97 3.70 16.76
C HIS A 412 12.22 4.12 18.21
N HIS A 413 13.49 4.22 18.66
CA HIS A 413 13.85 4.74 19.96
C HIS A 413 14.91 5.82 19.84
N PHE A 414 14.86 6.83 20.70
CA PHE A 414 16.01 7.70 20.95
C PHE A 414 17.16 6.89 21.58
N SER A 415 18.37 7.40 21.48
CA SER A 415 19.49 6.80 22.19
C SER A 415 19.23 6.83 23.71
N ILE A 416 19.84 5.88 24.44
CA ILE A 416 19.69 5.84 25.90
C ILE A 416 20.18 7.14 26.53
N ALA A 417 21.28 7.71 26.01
CA ALA A 417 21.77 9.01 26.45
C ALA A 417 20.74 10.13 26.30
N GLU A 418 20.06 10.23 25.15
CA GLU A 418 19.02 11.23 24.92
C GLU A 418 17.79 11.02 25.80
N ARG A 419 17.40 9.74 26.10
CA ARG A 419 16.28 9.43 26.99
C ARG A 419 16.61 9.85 28.43
N VAL A 420 17.78 9.46 28.93
CA VAL A 420 18.25 9.81 30.30
C VAL A 420 18.36 11.32 30.46
N GLU A 421 19.02 12.01 29.54
CA GLU A 421 19.13 13.48 29.57
C GLU A 421 17.76 14.17 29.57
N PHE A 422 16.82 13.70 28.73
CA PHE A 422 15.48 14.24 28.67
C PHE A 422 14.70 14.02 29.97
N LEU A 423 14.84 12.87 30.61
CA LEU A 423 14.19 12.56 31.89
C LEU A 423 14.68 13.48 33.01
N TRP A 424 15.98 13.67 33.16
CA TRP A 424 16.54 14.58 34.14
C TRP A 424 16.13 16.03 33.90
N ARG A 425 16.20 16.51 32.65
CA ARG A 425 15.73 17.86 32.29
C ARG A 425 14.23 18.06 32.58
N SER A 426 13.42 17.04 32.29
CA SER A 426 11.97 17.12 32.53
C SER A 426 11.61 17.06 34.00
N TRP A 427 12.43 16.38 34.80
CA TRP A 427 12.30 16.39 36.27
C TRP A 427 12.60 17.75 36.86
N GLN A 428 13.68 18.40 36.39
CA GLN A 428 14.06 19.76 36.81
C GLN A 428 13.08 20.83 36.29
N LYS A 429 12.51 20.63 35.12
CA LYS A 429 11.65 21.60 34.41
C LYS A 429 10.34 20.93 33.97
N PRO A 430 9.31 20.85 34.84
CA PRO A 430 8.04 20.17 34.53
C PRO A 430 7.28 20.74 33.33
N GLU A 431 7.57 21.99 32.92
CA GLU A 431 6.98 22.61 31.73
C GLU A 431 7.34 21.85 30.44
N LEU A 432 8.50 21.20 30.40
CA LEU A 432 8.92 20.38 29.25
C LEU A 432 7.95 19.23 29.00
N VAL A 433 7.36 18.64 30.04
CA VAL A 433 6.36 17.56 29.94
C VAL A 433 5.09 18.07 29.24
N LYS A 434 4.58 19.24 29.68
CA LYS A 434 3.40 19.86 29.05
C LYS A 434 3.67 20.23 27.61
N ARG A 435 4.84 20.80 27.32
CA ARG A 435 5.28 21.17 25.96
C ARG A 435 5.40 19.94 25.06
N HIS A 436 6.00 18.86 25.56
CA HIS A 436 6.10 17.60 24.82
C HIS A 436 4.73 17.03 24.47
N THR A 437 3.81 16.92 25.45
CA THR A 437 2.46 16.41 25.23
C THR A 437 1.72 17.24 24.20
N ARG A 438 1.75 18.57 24.31
CA ARG A 438 1.09 19.47 23.35
C ARG A 438 1.65 19.31 21.93
N ARG A 439 2.98 19.24 21.79
CA ARG A 439 3.63 19.04 20.48
C ARG A 439 3.25 17.68 19.86
N LEU A 440 3.22 16.62 20.66
CA LEU A 440 2.84 15.30 20.19
C LEU A 440 1.37 15.26 19.77
N SER A 441 0.45 15.85 20.55
CA SER A 441 -0.97 15.94 20.19
C SER A 441 -1.17 16.73 18.90
N LEU A 442 -0.47 17.88 18.75
CA LEU A 442 -0.54 18.68 17.52
C LEU A 442 -0.02 17.89 16.32
N ALA A 443 1.11 17.21 16.47
CA ALA A 443 1.67 16.38 15.41
C ALA A 443 0.74 15.25 14.98
N LEU A 444 0.06 14.58 15.93
CA LEU A 444 -0.97 13.57 15.64
C LEU A 444 -2.16 14.16 14.89
N THR A 445 -2.67 15.31 15.35
CA THR A 445 -3.78 15.99 14.67
C THR A 445 -3.40 16.35 13.23
N VAL A 446 -2.26 17.00 13.03
CA VAL A 446 -1.76 17.38 11.69
C VAL A 446 -1.59 16.14 10.82
N PHE A 447 -1.01 15.07 11.36
CA PHE A 447 -0.82 13.82 10.63
C PHE A 447 -2.17 13.23 10.15
N PHE A 448 -3.17 13.10 11.03
CA PHE A 448 -4.46 12.54 10.64
C PHE A 448 -5.21 13.44 9.66
N VAL A 449 -5.16 14.75 9.84
CA VAL A 449 -5.75 15.69 8.87
C VAL A 449 -5.10 15.53 7.50
N LEU A 450 -3.76 15.46 7.43
CA LEU A 450 -3.04 15.28 6.17
C LEU A 450 -3.35 13.93 5.52
N VAL A 451 -3.34 12.83 6.30
CA VAL A 451 -3.63 11.48 5.77
C VAL A 451 -5.06 11.38 5.26
N LEU A 452 -6.04 11.94 5.97
CA LEU A 452 -7.44 11.93 5.54
C LEU A 452 -7.64 12.80 4.29
N SER A 453 -7.09 14.03 4.28
CA SER A 453 -7.21 14.92 3.14
C SER A 453 -6.51 14.36 1.89
N LEU A 454 -5.28 13.88 2.03
CA LEU A 454 -4.52 13.30 0.93
C LEU A 454 -5.12 11.97 0.49
N GLY A 455 -5.53 11.12 1.43
CA GLY A 455 -6.21 9.86 1.14
C GLY A 455 -7.51 10.09 0.38
N TYR A 456 -8.31 11.09 0.76
CA TYR A 456 -9.50 11.49 0.01
C TYR A 456 -9.15 11.99 -1.39
N ALA A 457 -8.18 12.91 -1.51
CA ALA A 457 -7.79 13.50 -2.79
C ALA A 457 -7.23 12.45 -3.78
N LEU A 458 -6.45 11.49 -3.30
CA LEU A 458 -5.86 10.42 -4.13
C LEU A 458 -6.88 9.36 -4.56
N ASN A 459 -7.85 9.03 -3.70
CA ASN A 459 -8.80 7.95 -4.00
C ASN A 459 -10.08 8.44 -4.69
N PHE A 460 -10.54 9.67 -4.38
CA PHE A 460 -11.81 10.22 -4.85
C PHE A 460 -11.66 11.56 -5.59
N GLY A 461 -10.45 12.10 -5.67
CA GLY A 461 -10.18 13.39 -6.32
C GLY A 461 -10.06 13.28 -7.84
N SER A 462 -10.12 14.43 -8.51
CA SER A 462 -10.02 14.56 -9.97
C SER A 462 -8.66 14.16 -10.56
N ILE A 463 -7.60 14.12 -9.75
CA ILE A 463 -6.23 13.76 -10.19
C ILE A 463 -6.21 12.36 -10.80
N LYS A 464 -6.81 11.37 -10.13
CA LYS A 464 -6.90 10.00 -10.62
C LYS A 464 -7.62 9.93 -11.95
N VAL A 465 -8.79 10.57 -12.04
CA VAL A 465 -9.61 10.60 -13.27
C VAL A 465 -8.85 11.25 -14.43
N SER A 466 -8.20 12.39 -14.17
CA SER A 466 -7.42 13.08 -15.20
C SER A 466 -6.23 12.26 -15.70
N LEU A 467 -5.53 11.55 -14.82
CA LEU A 467 -4.42 10.67 -15.20
C LEU A 467 -4.90 9.43 -15.95
N GLU A 468 -6.01 8.83 -15.52
CA GLU A 468 -6.64 7.72 -16.22
C GLU A 468 -7.02 8.13 -17.67
N HIS A 469 -7.66 9.28 -17.84
CA HIS A 469 -8.03 9.79 -19.18
C HIS A 469 -6.80 10.04 -20.06
N ARG A 470 -5.74 10.65 -19.53
CA ARG A 470 -4.48 10.87 -20.28
C ARG A 470 -3.81 9.56 -20.67
N ALA A 471 -3.81 8.58 -19.78
CA ALA A 471 -3.26 7.26 -20.06
C ALA A 471 -4.05 6.56 -21.17
N LEU A 472 -5.39 6.54 -21.08
CA LEU A 472 -6.27 5.98 -22.10
C LEU A 472 -6.08 6.68 -23.46
N GLU A 473 -6.04 8.00 -23.48
CA GLU A 473 -5.75 8.78 -24.68
C GLU A 473 -4.41 8.40 -25.31
N SER A 474 -3.35 8.30 -24.50
CA SER A 474 -2.02 7.91 -24.98
C SER A 474 -1.99 6.50 -25.59
N ILE A 475 -2.70 5.56 -24.95
CA ILE A 475 -2.82 4.17 -25.42
C ILE A 475 -3.59 4.11 -26.74
N LEU A 476 -4.76 4.73 -26.80
CA LEU A 476 -5.63 4.72 -27.99
C LEU A 476 -4.95 5.38 -29.21
N ASN A 477 -4.29 6.51 -29.01
CA ASN A 477 -3.57 7.20 -30.10
C ASN A 477 -2.42 6.36 -30.67
N ARG A 478 -1.79 5.52 -29.87
CA ARG A 478 -0.74 4.61 -30.32
C ARG A 478 -1.28 3.41 -31.08
N GLN A 479 -2.38 2.84 -30.58
CA GLN A 479 -3.04 1.73 -31.27
C GLN A 479 -3.56 2.19 -32.65
N LEU A 480 -3.95 3.46 -32.78
CA LEU A 480 -4.42 4.03 -34.04
C LEU A 480 -3.36 3.93 -35.16
N ALA A 481 -2.07 4.05 -34.81
CA ALA A 481 -0.98 4.00 -35.80
C ALA A 481 -0.75 2.60 -36.39
N GLY A 482 -1.12 1.52 -35.67
CA GLY A 482 -0.83 0.12 -36.06
C GLY A 482 -2.05 -0.77 -36.30
N SER A 483 -3.27 -0.30 -36.04
CA SER A 483 -4.47 -1.13 -36.08
C SER A 483 -5.19 -1.09 -37.42
N SER A 484 -5.73 -2.24 -37.84
CA SER A 484 -6.72 -2.32 -38.91
C SER A 484 -8.11 -1.85 -38.50
N GLU A 485 -8.42 -1.87 -37.18
CA GLU A 485 -9.74 -1.49 -36.63
C GLU A 485 -9.79 -0.03 -36.17
N LYS A 486 -9.33 0.89 -36.99
CA LYS A 486 -9.25 2.33 -36.66
C LYS A 486 -10.58 2.92 -36.20
N ALA A 487 -11.68 2.49 -36.76
CA ALA A 487 -13.02 3.01 -36.42
C ALA A 487 -13.40 2.73 -34.95
N GLN A 488 -13.08 1.56 -34.41
CA GLN A 488 -13.34 1.25 -33.00
C GLN A 488 -12.49 2.12 -32.08
N ILE A 489 -11.24 2.39 -32.46
CA ILE A 489 -10.35 3.25 -31.68
C ILE A 489 -10.85 4.70 -31.71
N TYR A 490 -11.28 5.20 -32.86
CA TYR A 490 -11.92 6.53 -32.96
C TYR A 490 -13.20 6.63 -32.13
N ARG A 491 -14.05 5.58 -32.08
CA ARG A 491 -15.23 5.55 -31.19
C ARG A 491 -14.81 5.67 -29.72
N ALA A 492 -13.77 4.94 -29.31
CA ALA A 492 -13.24 5.03 -27.95
C ALA A 492 -12.68 6.41 -27.61
N LEU A 493 -11.93 7.01 -28.55
CA LEU A 493 -11.41 8.38 -28.40
C LEU A 493 -12.54 9.41 -28.35
N ALA A 494 -13.55 9.29 -29.22
CA ALA A 494 -14.69 10.18 -29.24
C ALA A 494 -15.45 10.15 -27.90
N ALA A 495 -15.70 8.95 -27.36
CA ALA A 495 -16.32 8.77 -26.06
C ALA A 495 -15.48 9.40 -24.93
N LEU A 496 -14.16 9.19 -24.93
CA LEU A 496 -13.24 9.77 -23.94
C LEU A 496 -13.24 11.29 -24.01
N TYR A 497 -13.13 11.87 -25.20
CA TYR A 497 -13.11 13.32 -25.39
C TYR A 497 -14.45 13.98 -25.06
N HIS A 498 -15.54 13.30 -25.34
CA HIS A 498 -16.87 13.79 -24.96
C HIS A 498 -17.06 13.81 -23.46
N GLN A 499 -16.65 12.73 -22.77
CA GLN A 499 -16.71 12.65 -21.30
C GLN A 499 -15.81 13.69 -20.60
N THR A 500 -14.69 14.06 -21.23
CA THR A 500 -13.76 15.08 -20.72
C THR A 500 -14.09 16.50 -21.20
N GLU A 501 -15.25 16.68 -21.86
CA GLU A 501 -15.74 17.95 -22.43
C GLU A 501 -14.75 18.57 -23.43
N ASN A 502 -13.84 17.77 -23.99
CA ASN A 502 -12.94 18.22 -25.06
C ASN A 502 -13.63 18.08 -26.41
N LEU A 503 -14.64 18.97 -26.65
CA LEU A 503 -15.50 18.88 -27.81
C LEU A 503 -14.76 19.05 -29.14
N ALA A 504 -13.66 19.80 -29.18
CA ALA A 504 -12.83 19.94 -30.38
C ALA A 504 -12.20 18.60 -30.83
N ARG A 505 -11.66 17.85 -29.89
CA ARG A 505 -11.09 16.51 -30.16
C ARG A 505 -12.19 15.46 -30.37
N ALA A 506 -13.33 15.57 -29.68
CA ALA A 506 -14.49 14.71 -29.94
C ALA A 506 -15.02 14.90 -31.39
N LYS A 507 -15.16 16.15 -31.85
CA LYS A 507 -15.49 16.49 -33.24
C LYS A 507 -14.51 15.79 -34.20
N TRP A 508 -13.22 15.97 -34.02
CA TRP A 508 -12.20 15.33 -34.85
C TRP A 508 -12.35 13.79 -34.89
N ALA A 509 -12.59 13.16 -33.76
CA ALA A 509 -12.76 11.72 -33.71
C ALA A 509 -14.02 11.25 -34.42
N TYR A 510 -15.17 11.93 -34.23
CA TYR A 510 -16.42 11.63 -34.96
C TYR A 510 -16.28 11.83 -36.46
N GLU A 511 -15.59 12.87 -36.90
CA GLU A 511 -15.32 13.11 -38.34
C GLU A 511 -14.54 11.94 -38.95
N ASN A 512 -13.52 11.43 -38.26
CA ASN A 512 -12.75 10.26 -38.72
C ASN A 512 -13.59 8.96 -38.73
N ILE A 513 -14.54 8.78 -37.79
CA ILE A 513 -15.49 7.67 -37.85
C ILE A 513 -16.35 7.74 -39.11
N ILE A 514 -16.91 8.93 -39.41
CA ILE A 514 -17.78 9.13 -40.56
C ILE A 514 -17.03 8.96 -41.89
N ILE A 515 -15.73 9.28 -41.94
CA ILE A 515 -14.89 9.02 -43.12
C ILE A 515 -14.74 7.52 -43.35
N LEU A 516 -14.55 6.72 -42.28
CA LEU A 516 -14.39 5.28 -42.39
C LEU A 516 -15.72 4.54 -42.54
N HIS A 517 -16.76 5.04 -41.88
CA HIS A 517 -18.11 4.46 -41.85
C HIS A 517 -19.14 5.59 -42.02
N PRO A 518 -19.47 5.96 -43.26
CA PRO A 518 -20.37 7.08 -43.54
C PRO A 518 -21.78 6.96 -42.95
N ASP A 519 -22.20 5.72 -42.67
CA ASP A 519 -23.53 5.41 -42.14
C ASP A 519 -23.50 5.06 -40.64
N ASP A 520 -22.47 5.52 -39.91
CA ASP A 520 -22.45 5.39 -38.44
C ASP A 520 -23.42 6.42 -37.82
N GLY A 521 -24.67 6.01 -37.59
CA GLY A 521 -25.72 6.89 -37.05
C GLY A 521 -25.36 7.54 -35.71
N VAL A 522 -24.62 6.86 -34.86
CA VAL A 522 -24.18 7.40 -33.56
C VAL A 522 -23.14 8.51 -33.75
N ALA A 523 -22.17 8.30 -34.63
CA ALA A 523 -21.16 9.33 -34.94
C ALA A 523 -21.78 10.56 -35.61
N LEU A 524 -22.70 10.32 -36.56
CA LEU A 524 -23.47 11.41 -37.24
C LEU A 524 -24.25 12.22 -36.21
N ASN A 525 -25.02 11.58 -35.35
CA ASN A 525 -25.82 12.21 -34.32
C ASN A 525 -24.98 13.03 -33.32
N ASN A 526 -23.91 12.46 -32.80
CA ASN A 526 -23.09 13.11 -31.78
C ASN A 526 -22.29 14.28 -32.39
N LEU A 527 -21.81 14.15 -33.62
CA LEU A 527 -21.20 15.27 -34.34
C LEU A 527 -22.21 16.39 -34.59
N ALA A 528 -23.43 16.06 -35.04
CA ALA A 528 -24.50 17.03 -35.23
C ALA A 528 -24.80 17.78 -33.92
N TRP A 529 -24.89 17.09 -32.81
CA TRP A 529 -25.10 17.69 -31.51
C TRP A 529 -23.98 18.68 -31.15
N ILE A 530 -22.69 18.30 -31.28
CA ILE A 530 -21.56 19.19 -31.01
C ILE A 530 -21.65 20.47 -31.90
N LEU A 531 -21.92 20.31 -33.21
CA LEU A 531 -21.97 21.42 -34.12
C LEU A 531 -23.19 22.35 -33.88
N ALA A 532 -24.27 21.83 -33.29
CA ALA A 532 -25.46 22.60 -32.94
C ALA A 532 -25.31 23.33 -31.58
N THR A 533 -24.66 22.68 -30.59
CA THR A 533 -24.81 23.10 -29.20
C THR A 533 -23.50 23.52 -28.51
N ALA A 534 -22.32 23.32 -29.14
CA ALA A 534 -21.03 23.62 -28.48
C ALA A 534 -21.00 25.09 -27.97
N GLU A 535 -20.48 25.30 -26.74
CA GLU A 535 -20.33 26.67 -26.21
C GLU A 535 -19.34 27.49 -27.02
N ASP A 536 -18.24 26.86 -27.45
CA ASP A 536 -17.27 27.48 -28.35
C ASP A 536 -17.89 27.70 -29.75
N ARG A 537 -18.07 28.95 -30.09
CA ARG A 537 -18.63 29.37 -31.40
C ARG A 537 -17.79 28.86 -32.58
N ALA A 538 -16.48 28.65 -32.42
CA ALA A 538 -15.61 28.13 -33.46
C ALA A 538 -15.91 26.65 -33.83
N LEU A 539 -16.59 25.93 -32.96
CA LEU A 539 -17.01 24.55 -33.23
C LEU A 539 -18.39 24.45 -33.89
N ARG A 540 -19.19 25.53 -33.88
CA ARG A 540 -20.57 25.52 -34.38
C ARG A 540 -20.61 25.58 -35.91
N ASP A 541 -21.50 24.75 -36.48
CA ASP A 541 -21.81 24.72 -37.89
C ASP A 541 -23.25 24.23 -38.04
N TYR A 542 -24.19 25.15 -37.94
CA TYR A 542 -25.62 24.83 -37.88
C TYR A 542 -26.14 24.13 -39.14
N PRO A 543 -25.79 24.58 -40.40
CA PRO A 543 -26.22 23.88 -41.59
C PRO A 543 -25.70 22.45 -41.68
N ARG A 544 -24.43 22.25 -41.33
CA ARG A 544 -23.82 20.92 -41.31
C ARG A 544 -24.43 20.04 -40.20
N ALA A 545 -24.74 20.61 -39.02
CA ALA A 545 -25.42 19.91 -37.94
C ALA A 545 -26.78 19.36 -38.41
N LEU A 546 -27.56 20.16 -39.11
CA LEU A 546 -28.85 19.73 -39.62
C LEU A 546 -28.74 18.58 -40.64
N SER A 547 -27.82 18.70 -41.60
CA SER A 547 -27.59 17.64 -42.59
C SER A 547 -27.17 16.32 -41.94
N LEU A 548 -26.28 16.37 -40.93
CA LEU A 548 -25.82 15.17 -40.21
C LEU A 548 -26.95 14.57 -39.37
N ALA A 549 -27.73 15.38 -38.67
CA ALA A 549 -28.86 14.92 -37.85
C ALA A 549 -29.95 14.26 -38.72
N GLN A 550 -30.26 14.81 -39.88
CA GLN A 550 -31.19 14.20 -40.84
C GLN A 550 -30.70 12.85 -41.33
N ARG A 551 -29.42 12.72 -41.66
CA ARG A 551 -28.82 11.43 -42.02
C ARG A 551 -28.88 10.43 -40.86
N ALA A 552 -28.56 10.85 -39.63
CA ALA A 552 -28.62 9.97 -38.45
C ALA A 552 -30.03 9.41 -38.22
N VAL A 553 -31.06 10.27 -38.29
CA VAL A 553 -32.48 9.88 -38.16
C VAL A 553 -32.92 8.98 -39.32
N GLY A 554 -32.40 9.19 -40.55
CA GLY A 554 -32.64 8.32 -41.70
C GLY A 554 -32.10 6.89 -41.48
N ILE A 555 -31.05 6.69 -40.71
CA ILE A 555 -30.49 5.40 -40.37
C ILE A 555 -31.26 4.77 -39.21
N THR A 556 -31.49 5.53 -38.13
CA THR A 556 -32.17 5.07 -36.92
C THR A 556 -33.07 6.16 -36.37
N ARG A 557 -34.38 5.92 -36.38
CA ARG A 557 -35.38 6.86 -35.88
C ARG A 557 -35.63 6.64 -34.40
N SER A 558 -34.68 7.08 -33.58
CA SER A 558 -34.73 6.95 -32.11
C SER A 558 -35.06 8.29 -31.44
N PRO A 559 -35.65 8.30 -30.22
CA PRO A 559 -35.94 9.54 -29.50
C PRO A 559 -34.70 10.43 -29.32
N THR A 560 -33.52 9.84 -29.10
CA THR A 560 -32.26 10.58 -28.96
C THR A 560 -31.84 11.28 -30.26
N PHE A 561 -31.97 10.59 -31.38
CA PHE A 561 -31.62 11.16 -32.68
C PHE A 561 -32.63 12.22 -33.12
N LEU A 562 -33.91 12.02 -32.80
CA LEU A 562 -34.95 13.01 -33.00
C LEU A 562 -34.75 14.27 -32.17
N ASP A 563 -34.27 14.14 -30.91
CA ASP A 563 -33.92 15.30 -30.07
C ASP A 563 -32.77 16.11 -30.68
N THR A 564 -31.72 15.44 -31.16
CA THR A 564 -30.62 16.12 -31.88
C THR A 564 -31.11 16.80 -33.18
N LEU A 565 -31.98 16.16 -33.93
CA LEU A 565 -32.56 16.74 -35.15
C LEU A 565 -33.44 17.96 -34.83
N ALA A 566 -34.26 17.87 -33.78
CA ALA A 566 -35.07 18.99 -33.33
C ALA A 566 -34.22 20.20 -32.91
N GLU A 567 -33.12 19.96 -32.16
CA GLU A 567 -32.15 20.99 -31.81
C GLU A 567 -31.51 21.61 -33.07
N ALA A 568 -31.10 20.76 -34.03
CA ALA A 568 -30.50 21.22 -35.27
C ALA A 568 -31.48 22.07 -36.09
N TYR A 569 -32.77 21.71 -36.16
CA TYR A 569 -33.80 22.55 -36.74
C TYR A 569 -33.94 23.89 -36.00
N TYR A 570 -33.98 23.86 -34.67
CA TYR A 570 -34.15 25.05 -33.84
C TYR A 570 -33.04 26.07 -34.06
N VAL A 571 -31.75 25.64 -34.03
CA VAL A 571 -30.61 26.55 -34.21
C VAL A 571 -30.48 27.08 -35.65
N ASN A 572 -31.10 26.41 -36.65
CA ASN A 572 -31.20 26.87 -38.03
C ASN A 572 -32.43 27.75 -38.29
N GLY A 573 -33.29 27.99 -37.28
CA GLY A 573 -34.47 28.82 -37.40
C GLY A 573 -35.73 28.11 -37.93
N TYR A 574 -35.70 26.80 -38.12
CA TYR A 574 -36.85 25.97 -38.55
C TYR A 574 -37.66 25.53 -37.31
N TYR A 575 -38.31 26.50 -36.66
CA TYR A 575 -38.96 26.31 -35.37
C TYR A 575 -40.16 25.35 -35.41
N GLU A 576 -40.94 25.35 -36.47
CA GLU A 576 -42.08 24.44 -36.65
C GLU A 576 -41.61 22.99 -36.74
N ASP A 577 -40.59 22.75 -37.56
CA ASP A 577 -40.00 21.42 -37.70
C ASP A 577 -39.38 20.94 -36.39
N ALA A 578 -38.74 21.83 -35.62
CA ALA A 578 -38.19 21.51 -34.31
C ALA A 578 -39.28 21.07 -33.34
N VAL A 579 -40.43 21.76 -33.30
CA VAL A 579 -41.56 21.42 -32.40
C VAL A 579 -42.19 20.08 -32.81
N VAL A 580 -42.38 19.81 -34.08
CA VAL A 580 -42.93 18.54 -34.58
C VAL A 580 -41.99 17.40 -34.26
N THR A 581 -40.67 17.54 -34.49
CA THR A 581 -39.69 16.51 -34.30
C THR A 581 -39.50 16.18 -32.81
N ILE A 582 -39.47 17.18 -31.92
CA ILE A 582 -39.32 16.91 -30.47
C ILE A 582 -40.61 16.31 -29.88
N GLN A 583 -41.80 16.64 -30.45
CA GLN A 583 -43.04 15.99 -30.05
C GLN A 583 -43.01 14.50 -30.40
N GLU A 584 -42.54 14.13 -31.59
CA GLU A 584 -42.33 12.74 -32.00
C GLU A 584 -41.33 12.01 -31.06
N ALA A 585 -40.23 12.67 -30.73
CA ALA A 585 -39.27 12.12 -29.75
C ALA A 585 -39.94 11.85 -28.41
N LEU A 586 -40.78 12.74 -27.91
CA LEU A 586 -41.51 12.64 -26.67
C LEU A 586 -42.53 11.47 -26.69
N ASP A 587 -43.22 11.28 -27.81
CA ASP A 587 -44.24 10.25 -27.97
C ASP A 587 -43.62 8.83 -28.03
N THR A 588 -42.43 8.72 -28.59
CA THR A 588 -41.74 7.45 -28.78
C THR A 588 -40.76 7.13 -27.60
N ALA A 589 -40.49 8.09 -26.72
CA ALA A 589 -39.56 7.89 -25.62
C ALA A 589 -40.12 7.00 -24.49
N SER A 590 -39.37 5.99 -24.06
CA SER A 590 -39.59 5.24 -22.81
C SER A 590 -39.11 6.03 -21.60
N ASP A 591 -37.97 6.68 -21.73
CA ASP A 591 -37.26 7.39 -20.68
C ASP A 591 -37.09 8.88 -21.01
N ASN A 592 -36.62 9.70 -20.06
CA ASN A 592 -36.29 11.12 -20.23
C ASN A 592 -37.45 12.05 -20.69
N LYS A 593 -38.71 11.61 -20.56
CA LYS A 593 -39.88 12.42 -20.97
C LYS A 593 -39.92 13.83 -20.36
N ARG A 594 -39.38 13.98 -19.11
CA ARG A 594 -39.33 15.29 -18.45
C ARG A 594 -38.36 16.27 -19.17
N TYR A 595 -37.22 15.74 -19.64
CA TYR A 595 -36.27 16.53 -20.41
C TYR A 595 -36.85 16.93 -21.76
N LEU A 596 -37.39 15.99 -22.52
CA LEU A 596 -37.99 16.25 -23.82
C LEU A 596 -39.17 17.24 -23.73
N LYS A 597 -40.00 17.19 -22.69
CA LYS A 597 -41.04 18.19 -22.43
C LYS A 597 -40.45 19.61 -22.24
N ARG A 598 -39.35 19.76 -21.53
CA ARG A 598 -38.69 21.07 -21.38
C ARG A 598 -38.13 21.58 -22.70
N GLN A 599 -37.56 20.70 -23.53
CA GLN A 599 -37.10 21.07 -24.88
C GLN A 599 -38.28 21.53 -25.77
N LEU A 600 -39.38 20.79 -25.75
CA LEU A 600 -40.61 21.18 -26.46
C LEU A 600 -41.10 22.57 -26.03
N GLU A 601 -41.15 22.84 -24.72
CA GLU A 601 -41.52 24.16 -24.21
C GLU A 601 -40.56 25.27 -24.66
N ARG A 602 -39.25 24.97 -24.68
CA ARG A 602 -38.22 25.89 -25.17
C ARG A 602 -38.41 26.21 -26.64
N PHE A 603 -38.64 25.21 -27.48
CA PHE A 603 -38.83 25.37 -28.91
C PHE A 603 -40.14 26.12 -29.22
N ARG A 604 -41.22 25.85 -28.49
CA ARG A 604 -42.49 26.61 -28.59
C ARG A 604 -42.33 28.09 -28.20
N LYS A 605 -41.56 28.39 -27.18
CA LYS A 605 -41.22 29.77 -26.80
C LYS A 605 -40.36 30.45 -27.85
N GLY A 606 -39.37 29.76 -28.43
CA GLY A 606 -38.55 30.28 -29.53
C GLY A 606 -39.39 30.60 -30.79
N MET A 607 -40.41 29.81 -31.07
CA MET A 607 -41.35 30.06 -32.13
C MET A 607 -42.19 31.34 -31.89
N GLY A 608 -42.50 31.67 -30.62
CA GLY A 608 -43.27 32.87 -30.22
C GLY A 608 -42.43 34.12 -29.99
N LEU A 609 -41.13 34.05 -29.87
CA LEU A 609 -40.23 35.15 -29.53
C LEU A 609 -39.16 35.35 -30.62
N ARG A 610 -39.48 36.16 -31.62
CA ARG A 610 -38.45 36.79 -32.47
C ARG A 610 -37.69 37.80 -31.60
N GLY A 611 -36.61 37.36 -31.00
CA GLY A 611 -35.62 38.20 -30.31
C GLY A 611 -35.74 38.27 -28.80
N THR A 612 -35.03 37.42 -28.12
CA THR A 612 -34.21 37.68 -26.91
C THR A 612 -33.43 36.40 -26.58
N GLU A 613 -32.11 36.54 -26.51
CA GLU A 613 -31.21 35.46 -26.11
C GLU A 613 -31.40 35.14 -24.65
N SER A 614 -31.59 33.88 -24.28
CA SER A 614 -31.33 33.42 -22.93
C SER A 614 -30.72 32.03 -22.95
N ASN A 615 -29.45 32.00 -22.54
CA ASN A 615 -28.65 30.80 -22.33
C ASN A 615 -29.21 29.97 -21.17
N LEU A 616 -29.56 28.73 -21.43
CA LEU A 616 -29.66 27.70 -20.37
C LEU A 616 -29.33 26.33 -20.99
N PHE A 617 -28.05 26.00 -20.93
CA PHE A 617 -27.56 24.71 -21.39
C PHE A 617 -27.55 23.71 -20.20
N TYR A 618 -28.27 22.60 -20.34
CA TYR A 618 -28.08 21.41 -19.52
C TYR A 618 -27.62 20.26 -20.42
N HIS A 619 -26.40 19.80 -20.19
CA HIS A 619 -25.83 18.62 -20.84
C HIS A 619 -26.51 17.34 -20.36
N HIS A 620 -27.09 16.59 -21.27
CA HIS A 620 -27.25 15.15 -21.15
C HIS A 620 -26.64 14.48 -22.38
N SER A 621 -25.32 14.17 -22.29
CA SER A 621 -24.68 13.26 -23.22
C SER A 621 -25.14 11.83 -22.90
N MET A 622 -25.97 11.23 -23.72
CA MET A 622 -26.18 9.78 -23.67
C MET A 622 -25.01 9.10 -24.36
N LEU A 623 -23.90 8.97 -23.63
CA LEU A 623 -22.91 7.94 -23.89
C LEU A 623 -23.36 6.68 -23.16
N ASP A 624 -23.46 5.59 -23.92
CA ASP A 624 -23.74 4.29 -23.34
C ASP A 624 -22.63 3.93 -22.33
N PRO A 625 -22.93 3.90 -21.01
CA PRO A 625 -21.95 3.51 -19.99
C PRO A 625 -21.39 2.10 -20.22
N LEU A 626 -22.12 1.28 -20.99
CA LEU A 626 -21.73 -0.09 -21.36
C LEU A 626 -20.60 -0.08 -22.41
N LEU A 627 -20.48 0.94 -23.26
CA LEU A 627 -19.39 1.03 -24.24
C LEU A 627 -18.05 1.26 -23.55
N LEU A 628 -17.99 2.16 -22.58
CA LEU A 628 -16.78 2.39 -21.79
C LEU A 628 -16.47 1.22 -20.84
N SER A 629 -17.50 0.57 -20.28
CA SER A 629 -17.29 -0.64 -19.46
C SER A 629 -16.84 -1.82 -20.32
N SER A 630 -17.34 -1.96 -21.55
CA SER A 630 -16.91 -2.97 -22.52
C SER A 630 -15.49 -2.69 -23.04
N ILE A 631 -15.13 -1.43 -23.26
CA ILE A 631 -13.78 -1.01 -23.62
C ILE A 631 -12.84 -1.17 -22.42
N ARG A 632 -13.28 -0.81 -21.22
CA ARG A 632 -12.56 -1.11 -19.96
C ARG A 632 -12.35 -2.61 -19.78
N SER A 633 -13.35 -3.43 -20.04
CA SER A 633 -13.25 -4.89 -19.91
C SER A 633 -12.40 -5.51 -21.03
N ARG A 634 -12.47 -5.00 -22.26
CA ARG A 634 -11.63 -5.45 -23.38
C ARG A 634 -10.20 -4.97 -23.28
N LEU A 635 -9.94 -3.73 -22.88
CA LEU A 635 -8.60 -3.23 -22.53
C LEU A 635 -8.08 -3.91 -21.26
N SER A 636 -8.94 -4.21 -20.30
CA SER A 636 -8.63 -5.07 -19.15
C SER A 636 -8.31 -6.51 -19.57
N ASN A 637 -8.95 -7.06 -20.59
CA ASN A 637 -8.78 -8.45 -20.99
C ASN A 637 -7.76 -8.67 -22.14
N SER A 638 -7.48 -7.66 -22.97
CA SER A 638 -6.55 -7.81 -24.09
C SER A 638 -5.22 -7.08 -23.94
N LEU A 639 -5.16 -6.02 -23.12
CA LEU A 639 -3.93 -5.30 -22.75
C LEU A 639 -3.59 -5.51 -21.28
N ILE A 640 -4.52 -5.93 -20.49
CA ILE A 640 -4.43 -6.20 -19.06
C ILE A 640 -4.97 -7.63 -18.81
N GLN A 641 -4.34 -8.64 -19.35
CA GLN A 641 -4.00 -9.80 -18.53
C GLN A 641 -2.89 -9.38 -17.53
N VAL A 642 -2.95 -8.13 -17.09
CA VAL A 642 -2.24 -7.68 -15.92
C VAL A 642 -3.03 -8.24 -14.75
N PRO A 643 -2.54 -9.23 -14.03
CA PRO A 643 -3.13 -9.53 -12.73
C PRO A 643 -3.02 -8.21 -11.98
N ARG A 644 -4.17 -7.58 -11.63
CA ARG A 644 -4.17 -6.53 -10.61
C ARG A 644 -3.33 -7.11 -9.48
N PRO A 645 -2.35 -6.41 -8.94
CA PRO A 645 -1.60 -6.92 -7.82
C PRO A 645 -2.65 -7.36 -6.82
N GLN A 646 -2.71 -8.67 -6.61
CA GLN A 646 -3.56 -9.25 -5.58
C GLN A 646 -3.04 -8.63 -4.31
N ALA A 647 -3.83 -7.73 -3.72
CA ALA A 647 -3.47 -7.01 -2.51
C ALA A 647 -3.23 -7.98 -1.35
#